data_447422f178dacb7008c7653a8fc0b042
#
_entry.id   447422f178dacb7008c7653a8fc0b042
#
_cell.length_a   1.000
_cell.length_b   1.000
_cell.length_c   1.000
_cell.angle_alpha   90.00
_cell.angle_beta   90.00
_cell.angle_gamma   90.00
#
_symmetry.space_group_name_H-M   'P 1'
#
loop_
_entity.id
_entity.type
_entity.pdbx_description
1 polymer ?
#
loop_
_entity_poly.entity_id
_entity_poly.type
_entity_poly.pdbx_seq_one_letter_code
_entity_poly.pdbx_strand_id
1 'polypeptide(L)'
;MNETFRYIGKQRRTKEDPRFVMGHGRFVADIALPGMKHVALVASPYPSARIVSIKTDAALALPGVHYVLTGEEFCDATDALAIGVDAPKVMRYSLARDVVRYAGEWVAAVVADTRAIAEDAVERVEVEYEPTPHVVDPELAVEHSSPQVHPAHGSNVILHKHFVWGPVEEAFAAAQHKLALRAVWGRSSTVPIETFGVAAQWQPGLQMLDIWASIQMPKFPDQAARALRLPGNAVRVHYDVDVGGSYGVKRGIKHTVLVAYLAKRLGMPVRLIEDRLENMRGGDMHGPDRIFDMQVAFDSDGTLRALKIRALDDVGAYAGRSPFQLGKPVTAICGPYRIGAIEYEPIAVLTNKTPEEAVRGFGQAPTNFALERTLDSVARHLNMDPIELRRRNLIRRDEFPYLIPSGSTYDSGDYHAVLYKALKAIDHPALVMERDSARRAGKLAGIGISTCLEPNGGNSGFEPLLNPKNDTTTWMDSCLVRVDLSGAITGVMGTSSSGQGHETLVSTVIGEILERDPADIRVVRADSLQALPSNSPVGSRMAIMLGGAAAGAARKIKETLIDIAAHNLGCTLESVEYENGNVSVRGRPDKRMTWDDLIAIAHRKIHQMPAGLEPGLQAKFVWEVPTGGALPTADGTIQIYPCYSFEAHVVYVEIDGDTAAPILRKYVCGHDCGVMITPDIVHGMTYGGIAHGIGAALYEKFSYSEDGQLASGTFMDYLLPSAMEVPSITIVDHCTPSPLTTFGQKGSGEAGYLGGPAAIANAINDALAPLNARIDTLPMTHDALWQTISKARKAAEKQQ
;
A
#
# COMPACT_ATOMS: atom_id res chain seq x y z
N MET A 1 20.00 17.39 17.19
CA MET A 1 20.74 16.37 17.93
C MET A 1 21.54 15.55 16.91
N ASN A 2 22.86 15.68 16.91
CA ASN A 2 23.73 14.81 16.12
C ASN A 2 24.00 13.55 16.95
N GLU A 3 22.98 12.71 17.12
CA GLU A 3 23.23 11.37 17.61
C GLU A 3 23.94 10.59 16.51
N THR A 4 25.17 10.20 16.75
CA THR A 4 25.94 9.34 15.86
C THR A 4 25.48 7.91 16.14
N PHE A 5 24.51 7.42 15.38
CA PHE A 5 24.06 6.03 15.43
C PHE A 5 25.19 5.08 15.02
N ARG A 6 25.25 3.93 15.66
CA ARG A 6 26.24 2.88 15.39
C ARG A 6 25.89 2.08 14.14
N TYR A 7 24.65 1.72 13.99
CA TYR A 7 24.12 0.85 12.92
C TYR A 7 23.03 1.51 12.08
N ILE A 8 22.19 2.33 12.67
CA ILE A 8 21.16 3.10 11.95
C ILE A 8 21.83 4.07 10.98
N GLY A 9 21.28 4.17 9.76
CA GLY A 9 21.81 5.04 8.72
C GLY A 9 23.06 4.52 8.01
N LYS A 10 23.50 3.29 8.30
CA LYS A 10 24.67 2.67 7.68
C LYS A 10 24.25 1.70 6.57
N GLN A 11 25.01 1.69 5.48
CA GLN A 11 24.88 0.67 4.45
C GLN A 11 25.27 -0.70 5.00
N ARG A 12 24.40 -1.68 4.82
CA ARG A 12 24.60 -3.05 5.31
C ARG A 12 23.92 -4.04 4.37
N ARG A 13 24.46 -5.25 4.29
CA ARG A 13 23.76 -6.36 3.64
C ARG A 13 22.47 -6.66 4.39
N THR A 14 21.39 -6.84 3.65
CA THR A 14 20.10 -7.23 4.22
C THR A 14 20.16 -8.67 4.71
N LYS A 15 19.34 -9.00 5.69
CA LYS A 15 19.25 -10.38 6.22
C LYS A 15 18.51 -11.31 5.26
N GLU A 16 17.60 -10.74 4.49
CA GLU A 16 16.70 -11.46 3.59
C GLU A 16 17.37 -11.87 2.27
N ASP A 17 18.20 -10.99 1.70
CA ASP A 17 18.75 -11.17 0.36
C ASP A 17 19.53 -12.49 0.15
N PRO A 18 20.36 -12.96 1.08
CA PRO A 18 21.11 -14.20 0.88
C PRO A 18 20.22 -15.40 0.55
N ARG A 19 19.05 -15.53 1.23
CA ARG A 19 18.16 -16.66 0.93
C ARG A 19 17.50 -16.54 -0.43
N PHE A 20 17.18 -15.30 -0.87
CA PHE A 20 16.57 -15.10 -2.18
C PHE A 20 17.53 -15.32 -3.33
N VAL A 21 18.72 -14.72 -3.28
CA VAL A 21 19.70 -14.86 -4.38
C VAL A 21 20.28 -16.26 -4.49
N MET A 22 20.22 -17.07 -3.40
CA MET A 22 20.64 -18.47 -3.41
C MET A 22 19.49 -19.45 -3.71
N GLY A 23 18.28 -18.95 -4.00
CA GLY A 23 17.10 -19.79 -4.29
C GLY A 23 16.53 -20.52 -3.06
N HIS A 24 16.78 -20.02 -1.85
CA HIS A 24 16.26 -20.58 -0.60
C HIS A 24 15.02 -19.83 -0.06
N GLY A 25 14.41 -18.95 -0.86
CA GLY A 25 13.11 -18.38 -0.53
C GLY A 25 12.05 -19.46 -0.42
N ARG A 26 11.09 -19.29 0.48
CA ARG A 26 10.02 -20.26 0.73
C ARG A 26 8.67 -19.61 0.47
N PHE A 27 8.19 -19.74 -0.77
CA PHE A 27 6.91 -19.20 -1.20
C PHE A 27 5.78 -20.21 -1.01
N VAL A 28 4.53 -19.80 -1.16
CA VAL A 28 3.38 -20.72 -1.01
C VAL A 28 3.45 -21.87 -2.02
N ALA A 29 3.95 -21.61 -3.21
CA ALA A 29 4.14 -22.65 -4.24
C ALA A 29 5.13 -23.75 -3.81
N ASP A 30 6.05 -23.46 -2.86
CA ASP A 30 7.04 -24.41 -2.34
C ASP A 30 6.50 -25.23 -1.15
N ILE A 31 5.33 -24.88 -0.62
CA ILE A 31 4.73 -25.63 0.49
C ILE A 31 4.22 -26.98 -0.03
N ALA A 32 4.80 -28.05 0.49
CA ALA A 32 4.42 -29.42 0.19
C ALA A 32 3.98 -30.15 1.46
N LEU A 33 2.73 -30.61 1.49
CA LEU A 33 2.14 -31.35 2.60
C LEU A 33 1.80 -32.76 2.14
N PRO A 34 1.96 -33.78 2.98
CA PRO A 34 1.60 -35.16 2.60
C PRO A 34 0.14 -35.28 2.17
N GLY A 35 -0.09 -35.84 0.98
CA GLY A 35 -1.45 -36.04 0.45
C GLY A 35 -2.14 -34.77 -0.06
N MET A 36 -1.41 -33.67 -0.22
CA MET A 36 -1.98 -32.38 -0.65
C MET A 36 -2.66 -32.48 -2.01
N LYS A 37 -3.83 -31.84 -2.10
CA LYS A 37 -4.65 -31.73 -3.30
C LYS A 37 -4.57 -30.32 -3.89
N HIS A 38 -4.97 -30.20 -5.15
CA HIS A 38 -4.88 -28.94 -5.91
C HIS A 38 -6.28 -28.48 -6.30
N VAL A 39 -6.46 -27.17 -6.28
CA VAL A 39 -7.70 -26.50 -6.66
C VAL A 39 -7.53 -25.83 -8.01
N ALA A 40 -8.53 -25.97 -8.88
CA ALA A 40 -8.74 -25.12 -10.04
C ALA A 40 -10.17 -24.52 -9.99
N LEU A 41 -10.35 -23.38 -10.65
CA LEU A 41 -11.54 -22.54 -10.50
C LEU A 41 -12.36 -22.49 -11.78
N VAL A 42 -13.68 -22.62 -11.65
CA VAL A 42 -14.63 -22.34 -12.74
C VAL A 42 -15.04 -20.88 -12.65
N ALA A 43 -14.69 -20.09 -13.64
CA ALA A 43 -14.99 -18.66 -13.69
C ALA A 43 -16.07 -18.33 -14.72
N SER A 44 -16.90 -17.33 -14.42
CA SER A 44 -17.94 -16.86 -15.33
C SER A 44 -17.34 -16.14 -16.56
N PRO A 45 -17.86 -16.43 -17.76
CA PRO A 45 -17.57 -15.64 -18.96
C PRO A 45 -18.44 -14.37 -19.08
N TYR A 46 -19.44 -14.19 -18.22
CA TYR A 46 -20.40 -13.08 -18.29
C TYR A 46 -20.14 -12.00 -17.26
N PRO A 47 -20.31 -10.73 -17.61
CA PRO A 47 -20.21 -9.61 -16.69
C PRO A 47 -21.40 -9.56 -15.71
N SER A 48 -22.56 -10.07 -16.14
CA SER A 48 -23.77 -10.22 -15.31
C SER A 48 -24.65 -11.32 -15.88
N ALA A 49 -24.93 -12.33 -15.06
CA ALA A 49 -25.82 -13.42 -15.46
C ALA A 49 -26.38 -14.15 -14.23
N ARG A 50 -27.59 -14.66 -14.36
CA ARG A 50 -28.14 -15.63 -13.41
C ARG A 50 -27.54 -17.02 -13.71
N ILE A 51 -27.11 -17.72 -12.66
CA ILE A 51 -26.69 -19.12 -12.75
C ILE A 51 -27.98 -19.98 -12.72
N VAL A 52 -28.24 -20.65 -13.81
CA VAL A 52 -29.44 -21.52 -13.95
C VAL A 52 -29.17 -22.90 -13.37
N SER A 53 -28.02 -23.49 -13.74
CA SER A 53 -27.60 -24.78 -13.24
C SER A 53 -26.09 -24.96 -13.32
N ILE A 54 -25.53 -25.79 -12.44
CA ILE A 54 -24.12 -26.25 -12.47
C ILE A 54 -24.14 -27.78 -12.44
N LYS A 55 -23.66 -28.42 -13.53
CA LYS A 55 -23.54 -29.88 -13.61
C LYS A 55 -22.09 -30.28 -13.37
N THR A 56 -21.86 -31.13 -12.39
CA THR A 56 -20.53 -31.52 -11.93
C THR A 56 -20.21 -33.02 -12.17
N ASP A 57 -21.16 -33.84 -12.58
CA ASP A 57 -21.00 -35.28 -12.69
C ASP A 57 -19.87 -35.71 -13.62
N ALA A 58 -19.72 -35.01 -14.78
CA ALA A 58 -18.69 -35.32 -15.74
C ALA A 58 -17.29 -34.99 -15.21
N ALA A 59 -17.15 -33.91 -14.42
CA ALA A 59 -15.89 -33.54 -13.75
C ALA A 59 -15.56 -34.56 -12.63
N LEU A 60 -16.53 -34.93 -11.82
CA LEU A 60 -16.37 -35.91 -10.75
C LEU A 60 -16.02 -37.31 -11.25
N ALA A 61 -16.41 -37.64 -12.48
CA ALA A 61 -16.09 -38.93 -13.11
C ALA A 61 -14.63 -39.06 -13.57
N LEU A 62 -13.88 -37.97 -13.62
CA LEU A 62 -12.48 -38.02 -14.01
C LEU A 62 -11.61 -38.61 -12.89
N PRO A 63 -10.72 -39.57 -13.23
CA PRO A 63 -9.81 -40.18 -12.27
C PRO A 63 -8.92 -39.13 -11.62
N GLY A 64 -8.84 -39.15 -10.28
CA GLY A 64 -8.04 -38.19 -9.53
C GLY A 64 -8.74 -36.90 -9.11
N VAL A 65 -10.02 -36.73 -9.51
CA VAL A 65 -10.89 -35.67 -8.97
C VAL A 65 -11.53 -36.15 -7.68
N HIS A 66 -11.46 -35.35 -6.63
CA HIS A 66 -11.98 -35.68 -5.31
C HIS A 66 -13.28 -34.96 -4.97
N TYR A 67 -13.43 -33.73 -5.49
CA TYR A 67 -14.57 -32.90 -5.12
C TYR A 67 -14.78 -31.74 -6.13
N VAL A 68 -16.05 -31.37 -6.29
CA VAL A 68 -16.44 -30.14 -6.97
C VAL A 68 -17.35 -29.37 -6.03
N LEU A 69 -16.89 -28.20 -5.60
CA LEU A 69 -17.64 -27.30 -4.71
C LEU A 69 -18.39 -26.27 -5.55
N THR A 70 -19.69 -26.13 -5.34
CA THR A 70 -20.50 -25.08 -5.98
C THR A 70 -20.69 -23.88 -5.05
N GLY A 71 -21.10 -22.76 -5.65
CA GLY A 71 -21.42 -21.55 -4.88
C GLY A 71 -22.57 -21.72 -3.90
N GLU A 72 -23.57 -22.53 -4.23
CA GLU A 72 -24.71 -22.84 -3.34
C GLU A 72 -24.22 -23.50 -2.05
N GLU A 73 -23.51 -24.62 -2.14
CA GLU A 73 -22.97 -25.32 -0.97
C GLU A 73 -22.03 -24.44 -0.15
N PHE A 74 -21.19 -23.69 -0.83
CA PHE A 74 -20.21 -22.81 -0.15
C PHE A 74 -20.89 -21.70 0.66
N CYS A 75 -21.87 -21.01 0.09
CA CYS A 75 -22.59 -19.93 0.76
C CYS A 75 -23.45 -20.41 1.93
N ASP A 76 -23.98 -21.63 1.85
CA ASP A 76 -24.74 -22.23 2.98
C ASP A 76 -23.81 -22.57 4.16
N ALA A 77 -22.57 -22.96 3.86
CA ALA A 77 -21.58 -23.40 4.84
C ALA A 77 -20.74 -22.29 5.46
N THR A 78 -20.73 -21.10 4.87
CA THR A 78 -19.87 -19.98 5.27
C THR A 78 -20.67 -18.69 5.48
N ASP A 79 -20.06 -17.71 6.13
CA ASP A 79 -20.61 -16.36 6.21
C ASP A 79 -20.01 -15.47 5.11
N ALA A 80 -20.74 -14.43 4.71
CA ALA A 80 -20.26 -13.44 3.76
C ALA A 80 -18.99 -12.76 4.26
N LEU A 81 -18.11 -12.41 3.33
CA LEU A 81 -16.90 -11.66 3.61
C LEU A 81 -17.27 -10.25 4.08
N ALA A 82 -16.50 -9.73 5.04
CA ALA A 82 -16.72 -8.38 5.54
C ALA A 82 -16.47 -7.32 4.46
N ILE A 83 -17.39 -6.38 4.35
CA ILE A 83 -17.26 -5.18 3.52
C ILE A 83 -17.00 -3.95 4.39
N GLY A 84 -16.28 -2.97 3.82
CA GLY A 84 -15.85 -1.79 4.58
C GLY A 84 -16.94 -0.75 4.82
N VAL A 85 -17.92 -0.65 3.92
CA VAL A 85 -18.97 0.36 3.95
C VAL A 85 -20.29 -0.17 4.51
N ASP A 86 -21.20 0.74 4.86
CA ASP A 86 -22.54 0.39 5.32
C ASP A 86 -23.47 0.04 4.16
N ALA A 87 -23.23 -1.11 3.55
CA ALA A 87 -24.05 -1.66 2.47
C ALA A 87 -24.37 -3.14 2.74
N PRO A 88 -25.22 -3.44 3.73
CA PRO A 88 -25.42 -4.81 4.26
C PRO A 88 -26.04 -5.77 3.27
N LYS A 89 -26.65 -5.29 2.17
CA LYS A 89 -27.22 -6.13 1.11
C LYS A 89 -26.24 -6.41 -0.03
N VAL A 90 -25.05 -5.81 -0.01
CA VAL A 90 -23.95 -6.13 -0.92
C VAL A 90 -23.13 -7.25 -0.30
N MET A 91 -23.65 -8.47 -0.39
CA MET A 91 -23.00 -9.65 0.19
C MET A 91 -22.00 -10.25 -0.80
N ARG A 92 -20.79 -10.52 -0.31
CA ARG A 92 -19.71 -11.10 -1.07
C ARG A 92 -19.30 -12.44 -0.48
N TYR A 93 -19.17 -13.45 -1.33
CA TYR A 93 -18.62 -14.77 -0.99
C TYR A 93 -17.42 -15.09 -1.88
N SER A 94 -16.70 -16.18 -1.58
CA SER A 94 -15.61 -16.62 -2.44
C SER A 94 -16.09 -17.21 -3.78
N LEU A 95 -17.27 -17.83 -3.78
CA LEU A 95 -17.94 -18.33 -4.98
C LEU A 95 -19.30 -17.63 -5.13
N ALA A 96 -19.70 -17.32 -6.36
CA ALA A 96 -21.02 -16.80 -6.67
C ALA A 96 -22.10 -17.88 -6.44
N ARG A 97 -23.21 -17.50 -5.80
CA ARG A 97 -24.34 -18.42 -5.52
C ARG A 97 -25.31 -18.48 -6.71
N ASP A 98 -26.03 -17.40 -6.94
CA ASP A 98 -27.16 -17.37 -7.87
C ASP A 98 -26.92 -16.45 -9.08
N VAL A 99 -26.07 -15.45 -8.92
CA VAL A 99 -25.79 -14.40 -9.91
C VAL A 99 -24.31 -14.10 -9.94
N VAL A 100 -23.73 -14.09 -11.13
CA VAL A 100 -22.39 -13.55 -11.37
C VAL A 100 -22.50 -12.07 -11.71
N ARG A 101 -21.51 -11.28 -11.28
CA ARG A 101 -21.53 -9.81 -11.35
C ARG A 101 -20.37 -9.21 -12.09
N TYR A 102 -19.38 -10.02 -12.48
CA TYR A 102 -18.27 -9.60 -13.35
C TYR A 102 -17.70 -10.80 -14.10
N ALA A 103 -17.16 -10.58 -15.29
CA ALA A 103 -16.47 -11.61 -16.04
C ALA A 103 -15.18 -12.04 -15.30
N GLY A 104 -15.07 -13.32 -14.99
CA GLY A 104 -14.00 -13.87 -14.15
C GLY A 104 -14.44 -14.18 -12.70
N GLU A 105 -15.67 -13.91 -12.31
CA GLU A 105 -16.19 -14.31 -11.00
C GLU A 105 -16.28 -15.83 -10.87
N TRP A 106 -15.81 -16.37 -9.76
CA TRP A 106 -15.77 -17.81 -9.54
C TRP A 106 -17.13 -18.36 -9.15
N VAL A 107 -17.52 -19.46 -9.77
CA VAL A 107 -18.82 -20.12 -9.56
C VAL A 107 -18.69 -21.52 -8.97
N ALA A 108 -17.56 -22.19 -9.22
CA ALA A 108 -17.26 -23.49 -8.63
C ALA A 108 -15.74 -23.66 -8.46
N ALA A 109 -15.35 -24.64 -7.64
CA ALA A 109 -13.96 -25.01 -7.43
C ALA A 109 -13.82 -26.54 -7.51
N VAL A 110 -12.86 -27.01 -8.30
CA VAL A 110 -12.54 -28.44 -8.45
C VAL A 110 -11.30 -28.76 -7.65
N VAL A 111 -11.34 -29.89 -6.90
CA VAL A 111 -10.22 -30.40 -6.10
C VAL A 111 -9.76 -31.73 -6.68
N ALA A 112 -8.48 -31.83 -7.07
CA ALA A 112 -7.91 -33.03 -7.66
C ALA A 112 -6.50 -33.35 -7.14
N ASP A 113 -5.98 -34.51 -7.52
CA ASP A 113 -4.62 -34.97 -7.13
C ASP A 113 -3.52 -34.05 -7.62
N THR A 114 -3.69 -33.47 -8.79
CA THR A 114 -2.74 -32.52 -9.39
C THR A 114 -3.47 -31.33 -9.96
N ARG A 115 -2.74 -30.23 -10.17
CA ARG A 115 -3.29 -29.04 -10.83
C ARG A 115 -3.81 -29.33 -12.22
N ALA A 116 -3.06 -30.11 -13.03
CA ALA A 116 -3.47 -30.46 -14.40
C ALA A 116 -4.80 -31.23 -14.41
N ILE A 117 -4.99 -32.23 -13.53
CA ILE A 117 -6.26 -32.95 -13.41
C ILE A 117 -7.40 -32.02 -12.98
N ALA A 118 -7.12 -31.06 -12.08
CA ALA A 118 -8.13 -30.12 -11.64
C ALA A 118 -8.54 -29.17 -12.78
N GLU A 119 -7.60 -28.68 -13.60
CA GLU A 119 -7.83 -27.85 -14.77
C GLU A 119 -8.60 -28.61 -15.86
N ASP A 120 -8.22 -29.87 -16.20
CA ASP A 120 -8.99 -30.75 -17.10
C ASP A 120 -10.41 -30.97 -16.63
N ALA A 121 -10.61 -31.09 -15.32
CA ALA A 121 -11.94 -31.28 -14.73
C ALA A 121 -12.77 -29.99 -14.73
N VAL A 122 -12.17 -28.81 -14.64
CA VAL A 122 -12.86 -27.52 -14.80
C VAL A 122 -13.56 -27.44 -16.16
N GLU A 123 -12.92 -27.92 -17.25
CA GLU A 123 -13.52 -27.97 -18.58
C GLU A 123 -14.73 -28.91 -18.70
N ARG A 124 -14.95 -29.81 -17.70
CA ARG A 124 -16.08 -30.73 -17.64
C ARG A 124 -17.21 -30.23 -16.75
N VAL A 125 -17.03 -29.11 -16.08
CA VAL A 125 -18.12 -28.48 -15.31
C VAL A 125 -18.96 -27.66 -16.28
N GLU A 126 -20.20 -28.08 -16.49
CA GLU A 126 -21.13 -27.33 -17.35
C GLU A 126 -21.93 -26.34 -16.49
N VAL A 127 -21.84 -25.06 -16.82
CA VAL A 127 -22.64 -24.02 -16.17
C VAL A 127 -23.56 -23.37 -17.18
N GLU A 128 -24.85 -23.39 -16.86
CA GLU A 128 -25.88 -22.73 -17.66
C GLU A 128 -26.16 -21.35 -17.10
N TYR A 129 -26.01 -20.33 -17.95
CA TYR A 129 -26.20 -18.92 -17.59
C TYR A 129 -27.35 -18.30 -18.36
N GLU A 130 -28.06 -17.40 -17.70
CA GLU A 130 -28.99 -16.46 -18.31
C GLU A 130 -28.43 -15.04 -18.14
N PRO A 131 -27.90 -14.43 -19.24
CA PRO A 131 -27.34 -13.09 -19.19
C PRO A 131 -28.34 -12.04 -18.73
N THR A 132 -27.87 -11.08 -17.95
CA THR A 132 -28.68 -9.97 -17.42
C THR A 132 -28.01 -8.64 -17.78
N PRO A 133 -28.79 -7.54 -17.78
CA PRO A 133 -28.21 -6.21 -18.02
C PRO A 133 -27.05 -5.89 -17.07
N HIS A 134 -26.04 -5.17 -17.57
CA HIS A 134 -24.86 -4.77 -16.83
C HIS A 134 -24.47 -3.33 -17.07
N VAL A 135 -23.60 -2.77 -16.24
CA VAL A 135 -23.05 -1.43 -16.34
C VAL A 135 -21.55 -1.45 -16.01
N VAL A 136 -20.74 -0.86 -16.89
CA VAL A 136 -19.28 -0.76 -16.73
C VAL A 136 -18.78 0.69 -16.63
N ASP A 137 -19.60 1.66 -17.04
CA ASP A 137 -19.28 3.07 -16.92
C ASP A 137 -19.69 3.58 -15.54
N PRO A 138 -18.75 4.09 -14.71
CA PRO A 138 -19.08 4.55 -13.35
C PRO A 138 -19.97 5.81 -13.34
N GLU A 139 -19.93 6.64 -14.35
CA GLU A 139 -20.80 7.82 -14.43
C GLU A 139 -22.24 7.44 -14.77
N LEU A 140 -22.42 6.46 -15.66
CA LEU A 140 -23.74 5.89 -15.91
C LEU A 140 -24.24 5.10 -14.70
N ALA A 141 -23.34 4.37 -14.00
CA ALA A 141 -23.73 3.57 -12.84
C ALA A 141 -24.28 4.40 -11.67
N VAL A 142 -23.91 5.67 -11.55
CA VAL A 142 -24.50 6.60 -10.56
C VAL A 142 -25.98 6.89 -10.85
N GLU A 143 -26.41 6.79 -12.11
CA GLU A 143 -27.78 7.09 -12.50
C GLU A 143 -28.75 6.02 -11.98
N HIS A 144 -29.89 6.47 -11.46
CA HIS A 144 -30.89 5.56 -10.87
C HIS A 144 -31.55 4.62 -11.92
N SER A 145 -31.49 5.00 -13.19
CA SER A 145 -31.99 4.22 -14.33
C SER A 145 -31.07 3.09 -14.78
N SER A 146 -29.82 3.08 -14.33
CA SER A 146 -28.84 2.09 -14.74
C SER A 146 -29.10 0.70 -14.16
N PRO A 147 -28.65 -0.37 -14.85
CA PRO A 147 -28.69 -1.71 -14.30
C PRO A 147 -28.00 -1.75 -12.95
N GLN A 148 -28.66 -2.37 -11.97
CA GLN A 148 -28.12 -2.44 -10.62
C GLN A 148 -27.31 -3.73 -10.43
N VAL A 149 -26.05 -3.57 -10.01
CA VAL A 149 -25.15 -4.69 -9.74
C VAL A 149 -25.67 -5.58 -8.59
N HIS A 150 -26.28 -4.92 -7.57
CA HIS A 150 -26.95 -5.57 -6.46
C HIS A 150 -28.38 -5.07 -6.30
N PRO A 151 -29.38 -5.62 -7.03
CA PRO A 151 -30.76 -5.10 -6.98
C PRO A 151 -31.35 -5.04 -5.57
N ALA A 152 -30.97 -5.96 -4.68
CA ALA A 152 -31.43 -5.96 -3.29
C ALA A 152 -30.94 -4.74 -2.48
N HIS A 153 -29.85 -4.11 -2.89
CA HIS A 153 -29.32 -2.88 -2.27
C HIS A 153 -30.12 -1.64 -2.71
N GLY A 154 -30.56 -1.61 -3.96
CA GLY A 154 -31.41 -0.57 -4.51
C GLY A 154 -30.68 0.64 -5.09
N SER A 155 -29.35 0.61 -5.13
CA SER A 155 -28.48 1.64 -5.74
C SER A 155 -27.13 1.05 -6.08
N ASN A 156 -26.45 1.57 -7.12
CA ASN A 156 -25.04 1.29 -7.32
C ASN A 156 -24.13 2.19 -6.47
N VAL A 157 -24.62 3.33 -5.98
CA VAL A 157 -23.87 4.20 -5.06
C VAL A 157 -23.88 3.56 -3.67
N ILE A 158 -22.72 3.15 -3.18
CA ILE A 158 -22.55 2.49 -1.88
C ILE A 158 -21.87 3.37 -0.83
N LEU A 159 -21.31 4.49 -1.25
CA LEU A 159 -20.75 5.53 -0.40
C LEU A 159 -20.96 6.88 -1.07
N HIS A 160 -21.51 7.83 -0.32
CA HIS A 160 -21.55 9.24 -0.69
C HIS A 160 -21.43 10.07 0.58
N LYS A 161 -20.38 10.86 0.66
CA LYS A 161 -20.11 11.77 1.78
C LYS A 161 -19.85 13.17 1.24
N HIS A 162 -20.00 14.15 2.10
CA HIS A 162 -19.70 15.54 1.80
C HIS A 162 -19.06 16.18 3.03
N PHE A 163 -17.86 16.69 2.86
CA PHE A 163 -17.08 17.33 3.91
C PHE A 163 -16.74 18.76 3.48
N VAL A 164 -16.82 19.69 4.43
CA VAL A 164 -16.46 21.10 4.22
C VAL A 164 -15.62 21.55 5.41
N TRP A 165 -14.39 21.94 5.16
CA TRP A 165 -13.46 22.44 6.16
C TRP A 165 -12.99 23.84 5.79
N GLY A 166 -13.23 24.80 6.68
CA GLY A 166 -12.96 26.23 6.45
C GLY A 166 -14.03 26.94 5.62
N PRO A 167 -13.87 28.25 5.37
CA PRO A 167 -14.86 29.10 4.69
C PRO A 167 -14.75 28.98 3.16
N VAL A 168 -15.17 27.86 2.58
CA VAL A 168 -14.96 27.55 1.15
C VAL A 168 -15.66 28.56 0.25
N GLU A 169 -16.95 28.83 0.48
CA GLU A 169 -17.74 29.72 -0.38
C GLU A 169 -17.22 31.15 -0.34
N GLU A 170 -16.84 31.63 0.85
CA GLU A 170 -16.26 32.97 1.03
C GLU A 170 -14.89 33.06 0.32
N ALA A 171 -14.06 32.00 0.42
CA ALA A 171 -12.76 31.95 -0.25
C ALA A 171 -12.92 31.95 -1.77
N PHE A 172 -13.91 31.20 -2.30
CA PHE A 172 -14.23 31.21 -3.73
C PHE A 172 -14.80 32.55 -4.18
N ALA A 173 -15.63 33.21 -3.36
CA ALA A 173 -16.19 34.54 -3.69
C ALA A 173 -15.09 35.62 -3.72
N ALA A 174 -14.17 35.59 -2.79
CA ALA A 174 -13.09 36.59 -2.64
C ALA A 174 -11.92 36.40 -3.62
N ALA A 175 -11.70 35.21 -4.16
CA ALA A 175 -10.59 34.91 -5.05
C ALA A 175 -10.69 35.65 -6.38
N GLN A 176 -9.56 36.12 -6.90
CA GLN A 176 -9.48 36.82 -8.18
C GLN A 176 -9.70 35.88 -9.38
N HIS A 177 -9.31 34.63 -9.24
CA HIS A 177 -9.42 33.63 -10.29
C HIS A 177 -10.02 32.32 -9.76
N LYS A 178 -10.69 31.62 -10.67
CA LYS A 178 -11.24 30.27 -10.45
C LYS A 178 -10.93 29.42 -11.67
N LEU A 179 -10.59 28.16 -11.44
CA LEU A 179 -10.32 27.20 -12.50
C LEU A 179 -10.97 25.88 -12.16
N ALA A 180 -11.55 25.22 -13.18
CA ALA A 180 -12.05 23.86 -13.07
C ALA A 180 -11.17 22.91 -13.91
N LEU A 181 -10.96 21.71 -13.40
CA LEU A 181 -10.22 20.63 -14.04
C LEU A 181 -10.93 19.32 -13.81
N ARG A 182 -11.05 18.52 -14.86
CA ARG A 182 -11.37 17.10 -14.74
C ARG A 182 -10.09 16.30 -14.91
N ALA A 183 -9.76 15.46 -13.94
CA ALA A 183 -8.63 14.53 -13.95
C ALA A 183 -9.12 13.10 -13.81
N VAL A 184 -8.55 12.17 -14.57
CA VAL A 184 -8.95 10.76 -14.54
C VAL A 184 -7.74 9.89 -14.25
N TRP A 185 -7.84 9.08 -13.22
CA TRP A 185 -6.92 8.01 -12.90
C TRP A 185 -7.55 6.70 -13.36
N GLY A 186 -7.09 6.17 -14.49
CA GLY A 186 -7.62 4.93 -15.05
C GLY A 186 -7.25 3.70 -14.23
N ARG A 187 -8.10 2.69 -14.31
CA ARG A 187 -7.94 1.42 -13.59
C ARG A 187 -6.62 0.75 -13.94
N SER A 188 -5.77 0.58 -12.93
CA SER A 188 -4.46 -0.08 -13.04
C SER A 188 -4.16 -0.85 -11.76
N SER A 189 -3.06 -1.59 -11.72
CA SER A 189 -2.61 -2.30 -10.53
C SER A 189 -1.09 -2.21 -10.41
N THR A 190 -0.53 -2.84 -9.42
CA THR A 190 0.92 -2.96 -9.19
C THR A 190 1.41 -4.38 -9.42
N VAL A 191 0.76 -5.11 -10.24
CA VAL A 191 0.93 -6.53 -10.66
C VAL A 191 2.15 -7.23 -10.06
N PRO A 192 2.07 -7.84 -8.85
CA PRO A 192 3.18 -8.58 -8.26
C PRO A 192 3.60 -9.75 -9.17
N ILE A 193 4.90 -10.05 -9.24
CA ILE A 193 5.41 -11.18 -10.04
C ILE A 193 4.84 -12.50 -9.54
N GLU A 194 4.84 -12.73 -8.23
CA GLU A 194 4.10 -13.85 -7.64
C GLU A 194 2.61 -13.56 -7.68
N THR A 195 1.82 -14.48 -8.24
CA THR A 195 0.35 -14.47 -8.15
C THR A 195 -0.10 -14.78 -6.74
N PHE A 196 -1.39 -14.82 -6.45
CA PHE A 196 -1.87 -15.20 -5.14
C PHE A 196 -1.82 -16.72 -4.97
N GLY A 197 -1.36 -17.16 -3.80
CA GLY A 197 -1.33 -18.58 -3.44
C GLY A 197 -1.77 -18.82 -2.00
N VAL A 198 -2.45 -19.94 -1.77
CA VAL A 198 -2.87 -20.43 -0.46
C VAL A 198 -2.70 -21.94 -0.38
N ALA A 199 -2.13 -22.42 0.72
CA ALA A 199 -2.20 -23.81 1.16
C ALA A 199 -2.87 -23.86 2.55
N ALA A 200 -3.76 -24.82 2.77
CA ALA A 200 -4.42 -25.00 4.06
C ALA A 200 -4.50 -26.48 4.45
N GLN A 201 -4.47 -26.73 5.75
CA GLN A 201 -4.62 -28.06 6.35
C GLN A 201 -5.51 -27.99 7.58
N TRP A 202 -6.51 -28.85 7.66
CA TRP A 202 -7.27 -29.08 8.88
C TRP A 202 -6.58 -30.17 9.72
N GLN A 203 -6.40 -29.90 11.00
CA GLN A 203 -5.85 -30.86 11.98
C GLN A 203 -6.97 -31.33 12.91
N PRO A 204 -7.62 -32.48 12.66
CA PRO A 204 -8.79 -32.92 13.43
C PRO A 204 -8.49 -33.13 14.92
N GLY A 205 -7.31 -33.63 15.25
CA GLY A 205 -6.90 -33.87 16.65
C GLY A 205 -6.72 -32.59 17.49
N LEU A 206 -6.42 -31.48 16.84
CA LEU A 206 -6.27 -30.17 17.48
C LEU A 206 -7.47 -29.24 17.23
N GLN A 207 -8.40 -29.63 16.38
CA GLN A 207 -9.51 -28.78 15.90
C GLN A 207 -8.96 -27.44 15.37
N MET A 208 -7.87 -27.48 14.62
CA MET A 208 -7.12 -26.31 14.17
C MET A 208 -6.93 -26.31 12.65
N LEU A 209 -7.03 -25.15 12.06
CA LEU A 209 -6.77 -24.86 10.67
C LEU A 209 -5.42 -24.15 10.51
N ASP A 210 -4.48 -24.80 9.83
CA ASP A 210 -3.21 -24.20 9.43
C ASP A 210 -3.33 -23.61 8.02
N ILE A 211 -2.82 -22.38 7.85
CA ILE A 211 -2.88 -21.64 6.59
C ILE A 211 -1.50 -21.06 6.28
N TRP A 212 -1.03 -21.30 5.05
CA TRP A 212 0.12 -20.64 4.42
C TRP A 212 -0.40 -19.87 3.21
N ALA A 213 -0.22 -18.55 3.20
CA ALA A 213 -0.75 -17.72 2.13
C ALA A 213 0.21 -16.59 1.75
N SER A 214 0.24 -16.22 0.48
CA SER A 214 1.00 -15.06 -0.01
C SER A 214 0.27 -13.76 0.31
N ILE A 215 0.13 -13.45 1.60
CA ILE A 215 -0.66 -12.32 2.11
C ILE A 215 0.19 -11.23 2.74
N GLN A 216 -0.33 -10.01 2.69
CA GLN A 216 0.27 -8.84 3.33
C GLN A 216 -0.34 -8.53 4.71
N MET A 217 -1.53 -9.04 5.03
CA MET A 217 -2.30 -8.58 6.20
C MET A 217 -2.41 -9.59 7.33
N PRO A 218 -1.75 -9.37 8.50
CA PRO A 218 -1.87 -10.25 9.67
C PRO A 218 -3.26 -10.32 10.32
N LYS A 219 -4.14 -9.33 10.15
CA LYS A 219 -5.55 -9.36 10.63
C LYS A 219 -6.43 -10.43 9.99
N PHE A 220 -5.91 -11.12 9.08
CA PHE A 220 -6.52 -12.14 8.28
C PHE A 220 -7.11 -13.33 9.08
N PRO A 221 -6.48 -13.86 10.17
CA PRO A 221 -7.04 -14.98 10.91
C PRO A 221 -8.45 -14.73 11.41
N ASP A 222 -8.75 -13.54 11.93
CA ASP A 222 -10.06 -13.20 12.47
C ASP A 222 -11.15 -13.17 11.39
N GLN A 223 -10.80 -12.68 10.20
CA GLN A 223 -11.74 -12.61 9.08
C GLN A 223 -12.02 -14.01 8.52
N ALA A 224 -10.97 -14.83 8.37
CA ALA A 224 -11.12 -16.22 7.95
C ALA A 224 -11.92 -17.05 8.97
N ALA A 225 -11.62 -16.89 10.26
CA ALA A 225 -12.34 -17.58 11.33
C ALA A 225 -13.84 -17.23 11.31
N ARG A 226 -14.20 -15.95 11.22
CA ARG A 226 -15.61 -15.52 11.13
C ARG A 226 -16.31 -16.11 9.92
N ALA A 227 -15.72 -15.98 8.73
CA ALA A 227 -16.31 -16.50 7.51
C ALA A 227 -16.52 -18.03 7.57
N LEU A 228 -15.63 -18.75 8.23
CA LEU A 228 -15.68 -20.22 8.39
C LEU A 228 -16.46 -20.66 9.64
N ARG A 229 -17.04 -19.74 10.41
CA ARG A 229 -17.76 -20.02 11.66
C ARG A 229 -16.90 -20.78 12.67
N LEU A 230 -15.62 -20.39 12.79
CA LEU A 230 -14.64 -20.96 13.70
C LEU A 230 -14.26 -19.97 14.81
N PRO A 231 -13.84 -20.46 15.99
CA PRO A 231 -13.15 -19.60 16.96
C PRO A 231 -11.87 -19.03 16.38
N GLY A 232 -11.52 -17.79 16.73
CA GLY A 232 -10.31 -17.14 16.21
C GLY A 232 -9.00 -17.90 16.51
N ASN A 233 -8.93 -18.56 17.68
CA ASN A 233 -7.79 -19.39 18.07
C ASN A 233 -7.78 -20.81 17.45
N ALA A 234 -8.77 -21.14 16.61
CA ALA A 234 -8.75 -22.35 15.80
C ALA A 234 -8.16 -22.11 14.40
N VAL A 235 -7.71 -20.90 14.09
CA VAL A 235 -7.09 -20.55 12.82
C VAL A 235 -5.66 -20.05 13.08
N ARG A 236 -4.67 -20.77 12.54
CA ARG A 236 -3.26 -20.42 12.59
C ARG A 236 -2.75 -20.04 11.20
N VAL A 237 -2.31 -18.81 11.03
CA VAL A 237 -1.68 -18.32 9.81
C VAL A 237 -0.17 -18.26 10.04
N HIS A 238 0.58 -18.89 9.14
CA HIS A 238 2.03 -18.95 9.18
C HIS A 238 2.64 -17.76 8.44
N TYR A 239 3.44 -16.94 9.13
CA TYR A 239 4.09 -15.74 8.56
C TYR A 239 5.53 -16.02 8.07
N ASP A 240 6.02 -17.25 8.22
CA ASP A 240 7.34 -17.69 7.76
C ASP A 240 7.39 -17.96 6.24
N VAL A 241 6.29 -17.69 5.53
CA VAL A 241 6.23 -17.75 4.07
C VAL A 241 6.71 -16.43 3.48
N ASP A 242 7.57 -16.51 2.47
CA ASP A 242 8.00 -15.35 1.70
C ASP A 242 6.93 -14.93 0.70
N VAL A 243 6.81 -13.64 0.44
CA VAL A 243 5.79 -13.08 -0.45
C VAL A 243 6.48 -12.31 -1.58
N GLY A 244 6.23 -12.73 -2.82
CA GLY A 244 6.83 -12.19 -4.04
C GLY A 244 6.16 -10.90 -4.53
N GLY A 245 6.13 -9.89 -3.66
CA GLY A 245 5.46 -8.62 -3.88
C GLY A 245 3.98 -8.67 -3.48
N SER A 246 3.46 -7.53 -3.06
CA SER A 246 2.04 -7.37 -2.74
C SER A 246 1.53 -5.98 -3.10
N TYR A 247 2.21 -4.93 -2.66
CA TYR A 247 1.89 -3.51 -2.94
C TYR A 247 0.45 -3.10 -2.57
N GLY A 248 -0.23 -3.92 -1.75
CA GLY A 248 -1.60 -3.71 -1.30
C GLY A 248 -2.60 -4.76 -1.81
N VAL A 249 -2.43 -5.30 -3.02
CA VAL A 249 -3.42 -6.18 -3.67
C VAL A 249 -3.54 -7.56 -3.04
N LYS A 250 -2.50 -8.09 -2.40
CA LYS A 250 -2.54 -9.43 -1.79
C LYS A 250 -3.19 -9.41 -0.40
N ARG A 251 -4.48 -9.20 -0.37
CA ARG A 251 -5.29 -9.38 0.84
C ARG A 251 -5.87 -10.79 0.93
N GLY A 252 -6.23 -11.39 -0.18
CA GLY A 252 -6.50 -12.80 -0.39
C GLY A 252 -7.56 -13.45 0.49
N ILE A 253 -8.49 -12.69 1.08
CA ILE A 253 -9.50 -13.23 2.00
C ILE A 253 -10.39 -14.24 1.28
N LYS A 254 -10.86 -13.91 0.09
CA LYS A 254 -11.71 -14.76 -0.73
C LYS A 254 -11.04 -16.11 -1.04
N HIS A 255 -9.79 -16.08 -1.45
CA HIS A 255 -8.97 -17.25 -1.76
C HIS A 255 -8.78 -18.13 -0.52
N THR A 256 -8.44 -17.50 0.59
CA THR A 256 -8.12 -18.20 1.82
C THR A 256 -9.32 -18.86 2.42
N VAL A 257 -10.47 -18.19 2.47
CA VAL A 257 -11.70 -18.78 3.00
C VAL A 257 -12.12 -19.97 2.16
N LEU A 258 -11.99 -19.89 0.83
CA LEU A 258 -12.28 -21.00 -0.08
C LEU A 258 -11.38 -22.23 0.19
N VAL A 259 -10.06 -22.04 0.18
CA VAL A 259 -9.11 -23.15 0.34
C VAL A 259 -9.18 -23.74 1.75
N ALA A 260 -9.36 -22.90 2.76
CA ALA A 260 -9.52 -23.31 4.15
C ALA A 260 -10.80 -24.11 4.37
N TYR A 261 -11.92 -23.70 3.74
CA TYR A 261 -13.16 -24.47 3.74
C TYR A 261 -12.95 -25.85 3.12
N LEU A 262 -12.34 -25.92 1.93
CA LEU A 262 -12.07 -27.19 1.24
C LEU A 262 -11.17 -28.10 2.07
N ALA A 263 -10.11 -27.58 2.68
CA ALA A 263 -9.23 -28.38 3.53
C ALA A 263 -9.96 -28.96 4.74
N LYS A 264 -10.84 -28.18 5.39
CA LYS A 264 -11.65 -28.64 6.52
C LYS A 264 -12.71 -29.64 6.08
N ARG A 265 -13.40 -29.37 4.96
CA ARG A 265 -14.48 -30.18 4.41
C ARG A 265 -14.02 -31.59 4.00
N LEU A 266 -12.82 -31.66 3.41
CA LEU A 266 -12.23 -32.90 2.89
C LEU A 266 -11.32 -33.61 3.91
N GLY A 267 -10.90 -32.95 4.96
CA GLY A 267 -9.89 -33.49 5.88
C GLY A 267 -8.52 -33.75 5.23
N MET A 268 -8.22 -33.06 4.13
CA MET A 268 -6.98 -33.19 3.35
C MET A 268 -6.32 -31.82 3.23
N PRO A 269 -4.97 -31.76 3.14
CA PRO A 269 -4.30 -30.52 2.77
C PRO A 269 -4.69 -30.11 1.33
N VAL A 270 -4.98 -28.84 1.13
CA VAL A 270 -5.43 -28.29 -0.16
C VAL A 270 -4.63 -27.06 -0.51
N ARG A 271 -4.27 -26.90 -1.79
CA ARG A 271 -3.54 -25.74 -2.30
C ARG A 271 -4.18 -25.16 -3.56
N LEU A 272 -4.30 -23.84 -3.60
CA LEU A 272 -4.61 -23.04 -4.76
C LEU A 272 -3.41 -22.12 -5.06
N ILE A 273 -2.94 -22.12 -6.30
CA ILE A 273 -2.02 -21.11 -6.85
C ILE A 273 -2.67 -20.56 -8.11
N GLU A 274 -2.98 -19.28 -8.14
CA GLU A 274 -3.51 -18.65 -9.34
C GLU A 274 -2.48 -18.67 -10.48
N ASP A 275 -2.94 -18.85 -11.71
CA ASP A 275 -2.17 -18.39 -12.86
C ASP A 275 -2.36 -16.87 -13.07
N ARG A 276 -1.69 -16.31 -14.07
CA ARG A 276 -1.76 -14.88 -14.31
C ARG A 276 -3.10 -14.43 -14.90
N LEU A 277 -3.77 -15.26 -15.68
CA LEU A 277 -5.10 -14.96 -16.21
C LEU A 277 -6.15 -14.95 -15.09
N GLU A 278 -6.14 -15.96 -14.23
CA GLU A 278 -7.00 -16.03 -13.04
C GLU A 278 -6.77 -14.81 -12.14
N ASN A 279 -5.52 -14.49 -11.89
CA ASN A 279 -5.12 -13.36 -11.07
C ASN A 279 -5.64 -12.02 -11.62
N MET A 280 -5.47 -11.76 -12.92
CA MET A 280 -5.87 -10.49 -13.52
C MET A 280 -7.38 -10.36 -13.73
N ARG A 281 -8.10 -11.46 -13.94
CA ARG A 281 -9.55 -11.43 -14.19
C ARG A 281 -10.38 -11.55 -12.93
N GLY A 282 -10.01 -12.49 -12.06
CA GLY A 282 -10.81 -12.86 -10.90
C GLY A 282 -10.12 -12.66 -9.55
N GLY A 283 -8.83 -12.35 -9.53
CA GLY A 283 -7.97 -12.42 -8.35
C GLY A 283 -8.04 -11.25 -7.36
N ASP A 284 -8.96 -10.31 -7.49
CA ASP A 284 -9.08 -9.13 -6.62
C ASP A 284 -7.80 -8.27 -6.60
N MET A 285 -7.27 -7.96 -7.76
CA MET A 285 -6.02 -7.22 -7.85
C MET A 285 -6.10 -5.89 -8.60
N HIS A 286 -7.30 -5.45 -8.97
CA HIS A 286 -7.47 -4.16 -9.64
C HIS A 286 -7.31 -3.01 -8.65
N GLY A 287 -6.62 -1.94 -9.06
CA GLY A 287 -6.46 -0.72 -8.28
C GLY A 287 -7.50 0.34 -8.62
N PRO A 288 -7.30 1.57 -8.11
CA PRO A 288 -8.25 2.67 -8.27
C PRO A 288 -8.61 2.97 -9.72
N ASP A 289 -9.89 3.28 -9.93
CA ASP A 289 -10.46 3.78 -11.18
C ASP A 289 -11.27 5.03 -10.83
N ARG A 290 -10.65 6.20 -10.91
CA ARG A 290 -11.17 7.39 -10.25
C ARG A 290 -11.25 8.61 -11.15
N ILE A 291 -12.41 9.27 -11.11
CA ILE A 291 -12.68 10.53 -11.80
C ILE A 291 -12.71 11.64 -10.75
N PHE A 292 -11.94 12.69 -11.00
CA PHE A 292 -11.93 13.90 -10.18
C PHE A 292 -12.47 15.08 -10.94
N ASP A 293 -13.47 15.77 -10.36
CA ASP A 293 -13.85 17.11 -10.75
C ASP A 293 -13.28 18.08 -9.71
N MET A 294 -12.26 18.82 -10.12
CA MET A 294 -11.52 19.77 -9.29
C MET A 294 -11.94 21.19 -9.58
N GLN A 295 -12.11 22.00 -8.54
CA GLN A 295 -12.19 23.45 -8.67
C GLN A 295 -11.19 24.09 -7.70
N VAL A 296 -10.50 25.12 -8.15
CA VAL A 296 -9.52 25.85 -7.33
C VAL A 296 -9.78 27.35 -7.41
N ALA A 297 -9.74 28.00 -6.26
CA ALA A 297 -9.79 29.45 -6.11
C ALA A 297 -8.41 29.99 -5.74
N PHE A 298 -7.93 31.03 -6.45
CA PHE A 298 -6.58 31.57 -6.29
C PHE A 298 -6.50 33.05 -6.70
N ASP A 299 -5.45 33.72 -6.26
CA ASP A 299 -5.20 35.13 -6.58
C ASP A 299 -4.20 35.27 -7.75
N SER A 300 -4.15 36.47 -8.32
CA SER A 300 -3.25 36.79 -9.46
C SER A 300 -1.76 36.62 -9.14
N ASP A 301 -1.39 36.67 -7.88
CA ASP A 301 -0.03 36.37 -7.44
C ASP A 301 0.26 34.87 -7.30
N GLY A 302 -0.74 34.00 -7.53
CA GLY A 302 -0.63 32.56 -7.43
C GLY A 302 -0.94 31.98 -6.03
N THR A 303 -1.38 32.79 -5.07
CA THR A 303 -1.80 32.30 -3.75
C THR A 303 -3.06 31.46 -3.86
N LEU A 304 -2.99 30.19 -3.44
CA LEU A 304 -4.13 29.26 -3.42
C LEU A 304 -5.00 29.57 -2.20
N ARG A 305 -6.32 29.68 -2.41
CA ARG A 305 -7.28 30.02 -1.37
C ARG A 305 -8.10 28.83 -0.92
N ALA A 306 -8.70 28.10 -1.87
CA ALA A 306 -9.58 26.99 -1.58
C ALA A 306 -9.62 25.96 -2.71
N LEU A 307 -10.02 24.73 -2.36
CA LEU A 307 -10.28 23.63 -3.28
C LEU A 307 -11.69 23.09 -3.09
N LYS A 308 -12.34 22.70 -4.21
CA LYS A 308 -13.49 21.79 -4.21
C LYS A 308 -13.11 20.56 -5.01
N ILE A 309 -13.32 19.39 -4.41
CA ILE A 309 -12.88 18.09 -4.93
C ILE A 309 -14.08 17.15 -4.91
N ARG A 310 -14.57 16.74 -6.05
CA ARG A 310 -15.49 15.62 -6.19
C ARG A 310 -14.70 14.42 -6.73
N ALA A 311 -14.75 13.29 -6.04
CA ALA A 311 -14.03 12.06 -6.39
C ALA A 311 -15.03 10.92 -6.57
N LEU A 312 -15.24 10.46 -7.80
CA LEU A 312 -16.04 9.30 -8.16
C LEU A 312 -15.12 8.11 -8.37
N ASP A 313 -15.30 7.05 -7.56
CA ASP A 313 -14.48 5.85 -7.52
C ASP A 313 -15.28 4.63 -7.97
N ASP A 314 -14.80 3.94 -9.00
CA ASP A 314 -15.39 2.69 -9.49
C ASP A 314 -14.79 1.51 -8.75
N VAL A 315 -15.50 1.01 -7.76
CA VAL A 315 -15.02 -0.10 -6.91
C VAL A 315 -15.25 -1.49 -7.50
N GLY A 316 -15.83 -1.58 -8.70
CA GLY A 316 -16.21 -2.84 -9.34
C GLY A 316 -17.44 -3.48 -8.71
N ALA A 317 -17.59 -4.80 -8.86
CA ALA A 317 -18.82 -5.50 -8.50
C ALA A 317 -19.05 -5.65 -6.99
N TYR A 318 -18.02 -5.48 -6.18
CA TYR A 318 -18.11 -5.64 -4.72
C TYR A 318 -17.20 -4.64 -3.99
N ALA A 319 -17.71 -4.12 -2.89
CA ALA A 319 -16.93 -3.31 -1.98
C ALA A 319 -16.20 -4.17 -0.96
N GLY A 320 -14.90 -4.32 -1.12
CA GLY A 320 -14.04 -4.81 -0.05
C GLY A 320 -13.67 -3.67 0.92
N ARG A 321 -12.40 -3.40 1.04
CA ARG A 321 -11.87 -2.19 1.72
C ARG A 321 -11.58 -1.02 0.76
N SER A 322 -11.79 -1.21 -0.52
CA SER A 322 -11.49 -0.23 -1.55
C SER A 322 -12.12 1.14 -1.29
N PRO A 323 -13.38 1.27 -0.85
CA PRO A 323 -13.96 2.60 -0.59
C PRO A 323 -13.19 3.43 0.44
N PHE A 324 -12.45 2.79 1.35
CA PHE A 324 -11.60 3.50 2.31
C PHE A 324 -10.41 4.23 1.68
N GLN A 325 -10.10 3.93 0.42
CA GLN A 325 -9.15 4.70 -0.38
C GLN A 325 -9.62 6.12 -0.68
N LEU A 326 -10.89 6.42 -0.45
CA LEU A 326 -11.44 7.79 -0.45
C LEU A 326 -11.26 8.51 0.89
N GLY A 327 -11.03 7.79 1.98
CA GLY A 327 -10.86 8.38 3.33
C GLY A 327 -9.42 8.73 3.68
N LYS A 328 -8.44 7.89 3.30
CA LYS A 328 -7.01 8.17 3.61
C LYS A 328 -6.54 9.53 3.09
N PRO A 329 -6.90 9.96 1.87
CA PRO A 329 -6.47 11.26 1.35
C PRO A 329 -6.85 12.46 2.21
N VAL A 330 -7.91 12.37 3.01
CA VAL A 330 -8.34 13.46 3.92
C VAL A 330 -7.21 13.89 4.86
N THR A 331 -6.31 12.98 5.21
CA THR A 331 -5.19 13.26 6.12
C THR A 331 -4.06 14.10 5.51
N ALA A 332 -4.07 14.28 4.18
CA ALA A 332 -3.10 15.08 3.45
C ALA A 332 -3.73 15.69 2.18
N ILE A 333 -5.01 16.07 2.26
CA ILE A 333 -5.82 16.43 1.10
C ILE A 333 -5.36 17.70 0.37
N CYS A 334 -4.73 18.63 1.10
CA CYS A 334 -4.10 19.82 0.52
C CYS A 334 -2.66 19.59 0.05
N GLY A 335 -2.15 18.33 0.11
CA GLY A 335 -0.74 18.07 -0.15
C GLY A 335 0.17 18.90 0.78
N PRO A 336 1.36 19.31 0.32
CA PRO A 336 2.29 20.13 1.12
C PRO A 336 1.96 21.63 1.09
N TYR A 337 0.75 22.01 0.67
CA TYR A 337 0.42 23.40 0.37
C TYR A 337 -0.46 24.05 1.45
N ARG A 338 -0.29 25.38 1.58
CA ARG A 338 -1.09 26.24 2.45
C ARG A 338 -2.41 26.55 1.77
N ILE A 339 -3.40 25.71 1.97
CA ILE A 339 -4.77 25.88 1.46
C ILE A 339 -5.70 25.95 2.66
N GLY A 340 -6.41 27.08 2.79
CA GLY A 340 -7.18 27.41 3.99
C GLY A 340 -8.59 26.83 4.04
N ALA A 341 -9.14 26.36 2.91
CA ALA A 341 -10.52 25.86 2.85
C ALA A 341 -10.65 24.74 1.81
N ILE A 342 -11.38 23.69 2.14
CA ILE A 342 -11.53 22.50 1.29
C ILE A 342 -12.96 21.97 1.39
N GLU A 343 -13.56 21.71 0.24
CA GLU A 343 -14.76 20.91 0.09
C GLU A 343 -14.40 19.58 -0.57
N TYR A 344 -14.85 18.47 0.00
CA TYR A 344 -14.54 17.13 -0.49
C TYR A 344 -15.78 16.25 -0.55
N GLU A 345 -16.10 15.76 -1.74
CA GLU A 345 -17.24 14.90 -2.02
C GLU A 345 -16.77 13.54 -2.58
N PRO A 346 -16.48 12.55 -1.71
CA PRO A 346 -16.17 11.20 -2.13
C PRO A 346 -17.42 10.38 -2.44
N ILE A 347 -17.43 9.71 -3.60
CA ILE A 347 -18.49 8.83 -4.06
C ILE A 347 -17.86 7.50 -4.47
N ALA A 348 -18.37 6.37 -3.96
CA ALA A 348 -18.00 5.04 -4.44
C ALA A 348 -19.19 4.37 -5.11
N VAL A 349 -18.98 3.85 -6.31
CA VAL A 349 -20.02 3.25 -7.14
C VAL A 349 -19.66 1.84 -7.57
N LEU A 350 -20.66 0.97 -7.60
CA LEU A 350 -20.56 -0.40 -8.10
C LEU A 350 -20.72 -0.44 -9.62
N THR A 351 -19.91 -1.28 -10.27
CA THR A 351 -20.00 -1.62 -11.70
C THR A 351 -19.79 -3.11 -11.90
N ASN A 352 -20.08 -3.63 -13.08
CA ASN A 352 -19.85 -5.04 -13.42
C ASN A 352 -18.41 -5.31 -13.85
N LYS A 353 -17.46 -4.78 -13.08
CA LYS A 353 -16.02 -5.02 -13.24
C LYS A 353 -15.45 -5.82 -12.07
N THR A 354 -14.27 -6.41 -12.27
CA THR A 354 -13.49 -7.03 -11.18
C THR A 354 -13.36 -6.06 -10.00
N PRO A 355 -13.57 -6.52 -8.76
CA PRO A 355 -13.50 -5.67 -7.59
C PRO A 355 -12.15 -4.97 -7.44
N GLU A 356 -12.21 -3.72 -7.01
CA GLU A 356 -11.04 -2.94 -6.65
C GLU A 356 -10.46 -3.40 -5.30
N GLU A 357 -9.13 -3.43 -5.21
CA GLU A 357 -8.38 -3.65 -3.97
C GLU A 357 -7.39 -2.52 -3.71
N ALA A 358 -6.78 -2.58 -2.54
CA ALA A 358 -5.79 -1.59 -2.13
C ALA A 358 -4.55 -1.64 -3.04
N VAL A 359 -4.11 -0.49 -3.50
CA VAL A 359 -2.86 -0.31 -4.24
C VAL A 359 -1.98 0.69 -3.52
N ARG A 360 -0.66 0.55 -3.66
CA ARG A 360 0.38 1.43 -3.09
C ARG A 360 -0.06 2.89 -3.10
N GLY A 361 0.00 3.57 -1.95
CA GLY A 361 -0.54 4.92 -1.77
C GLY A 361 -1.97 4.97 -1.20
N PHE A 362 -2.77 3.92 -1.36
CA PHE A 362 -4.12 3.78 -0.80
C PHE A 362 -5.00 5.02 -1.03
N GLY A 363 -5.21 5.38 -2.30
CA GLY A 363 -6.01 6.54 -2.72
C GLY A 363 -5.28 7.89 -2.70
N GLN A 364 -4.13 8.00 -2.04
CA GLN A 364 -3.36 9.24 -2.03
C GLN A 364 -2.71 9.54 -3.39
N ALA A 365 -2.25 8.52 -4.14
CA ALA A 365 -1.64 8.72 -5.45
C ALA A 365 -2.60 9.34 -6.48
N PRO A 366 -3.83 8.83 -6.69
CA PRO A 366 -4.82 9.50 -7.55
C PRO A 366 -5.14 10.92 -7.10
N THR A 367 -5.28 11.14 -5.78
CA THR A 367 -5.59 12.47 -5.23
C THR A 367 -4.43 13.45 -5.45
N ASN A 368 -3.19 13.00 -5.23
CA ASN A 368 -2.01 13.83 -5.51
C ASN A 368 -1.87 14.15 -7.00
N PHE A 369 -2.17 13.19 -7.88
CA PHE A 369 -2.21 13.43 -9.32
C PHE A 369 -3.21 14.55 -9.67
N ALA A 370 -4.44 14.47 -9.19
CA ALA A 370 -5.46 15.48 -9.46
C ALA A 370 -5.06 16.86 -8.92
N LEU A 371 -4.51 16.93 -7.69
CA LEU A 371 -4.01 18.15 -7.08
C LEU A 371 -2.87 18.77 -7.89
N GLU A 372 -1.85 18.01 -8.22
CA GLU A 372 -0.65 18.50 -8.91
C GLU A 372 -0.94 18.91 -10.37
N ARG A 373 -1.90 18.22 -11.05
CA ARG A 373 -2.41 18.64 -12.35
C ARG A 373 -3.18 19.97 -12.25
N THR A 374 -3.94 20.15 -11.16
CA THR A 374 -4.65 21.41 -10.89
C THR A 374 -3.68 22.56 -10.70
N LEU A 375 -2.61 22.37 -9.91
CA LEU A 375 -1.60 23.41 -9.71
C LEU A 375 -0.86 23.78 -10.99
N ASP A 376 -0.50 22.79 -11.80
CA ASP A 376 0.14 23.02 -13.09
C ASP A 376 -0.77 23.82 -14.05
N SER A 377 -2.08 23.58 -13.97
CA SER A 377 -3.07 24.32 -14.72
C SER A 377 -3.23 25.76 -14.23
N VAL A 378 -3.15 26.00 -12.92
CA VAL A 378 -3.10 27.34 -12.32
C VAL A 378 -1.86 28.10 -12.80
N ALA A 379 -0.69 27.45 -12.75
CA ALA A 379 0.56 28.06 -13.23
C ALA A 379 0.43 28.49 -14.71
N ARG A 380 -0.11 27.62 -15.56
CA ARG A 380 -0.35 27.92 -16.98
C ARG A 380 -1.37 29.06 -17.15
N HIS A 381 -2.45 29.08 -16.39
CA HIS A 381 -3.47 30.15 -16.42
C HIS A 381 -2.87 31.53 -16.11
N LEU A 382 -1.98 31.59 -15.11
CA LEU A 382 -1.30 32.81 -14.69
C LEU A 382 -0.06 33.13 -15.54
N ASN A 383 0.32 32.29 -16.49
CA ASN A 383 1.61 32.34 -17.18
C ASN A 383 2.79 32.46 -16.19
N MET A 384 2.68 31.71 -15.09
CA MET A 384 3.67 31.65 -14.01
C MET A 384 4.50 30.37 -14.12
N ASP A 385 5.77 30.43 -13.71
CA ASP A 385 6.62 29.23 -13.57
C ASP A 385 5.96 28.25 -12.57
N PRO A 386 5.73 26.97 -12.95
CA PRO A 386 5.18 25.96 -12.06
C PRO A 386 5.98 25.75 -10.76
N ILE A 387 7.29 25.99 -10.78
CA ILE A 387 8.13 25.94 -9.58
C ILE A 387 7.80 27.12 -8.66
N GLU A 388 7.69 28.31 -9.22
CA GLU A 388 7.38 29.52 -8.43
C GLU A 388 5.98 29.42 -7.79
N LEU A 389 4.97 28.90 -8.51
CA LEU A 389 3.65 28.67 -7.94
C LEU A 389 3.74 27.74 -6.72
N ARG A 390 4.48 26.62 -6.84
CA ARG A 390 4.66 25.68 -5.73
C ARG A 390 5.40 26.32 -4.57
N ARG A 391 6.51 27.02 -4.83
CA ARG A 391 7.29 27.71 -3.78
C ARG A 391 6.48 28.71 -2.98
N ARG A 392 5.55 29.44 -3.60
CA ARG A 392 4.67 30.39 -2.92
C ARG A 392 3.71 29.71 -1.96
N ASN A 393 3.25 28.53 -2.31
CA ASN A 393 2.21 27.82 -1.57
C ASN A 393 2.74 26.72 -0.64
N LEU A 394 3.98 26.26 -0.79
CA LEU A 394 4.56 25.26 0.12
C LEU A 394 4.60 25.78 1.55
N ILE A 395 4.26 24.90 2.49
CA ILE A 395 4.41 25.13 3.94
C ILE A 395 5.89 25.35 4.24
N ARG A 396 6.20 26.41 4.98
CA ARG A 396 7.57 26.76 5.33
C ARG A 396 8.05 26.00 6.56
N ARG A 397 9.36 25.83 6.67
CA ARG A 397 9.99 25.13 7.79
C ARG A 397 9.62 25.70 9.16
N ASP A 398 9.44 27.02 9.24
CA ASP A 398 9.10 27.72 10.47
C ASP A 398 7.59 27.65 10.84
N GLU A 399 6.76 27.05 9.98
CA GLU A 399 5.32 26.87 10.21
C GLU A 399 4.96 25.50 10.83
N PHE A 400 5.94 24.60 10.98
CA PHE A 400 5.69 23.29 11.61
C PHE A 400 5.70 23.35 13.15
N PRO A 401 4.84 22.53 13.82
CA PRO A 401 3.85 21.65 13.25
C PRO A 401 2.69 22.41 12.59
N TYR A 402 2.23 21.93 11.43
CA TYR A 402 1.23 22.62 10.61
C TYR A 402 -0.11 21.90 10.60
N LEU A 403 -1.17 22.56 11.07
CA LEU A 403 -2.54 22.03 11.07
C LEU A 403 -3.24 22.35 9.75
N ILE A 404 -3.70 21.32 9.04
CA ILE A 404 -4.50 21.48 7.82
C ILE A 404 -6.00 21.54 8.14
N PRO A 405 -6.84 22.11 7.25
CA PRO A 405 -8.28 22.29 7.53
C PRO A 405 -9.01 21.00 7.90
N SER A 406 -8.64 19.85 7.36
CA SER A 406 -9.26 18.54 7.68
C SER A 406 -8.83 17.95 9.04
N GLY A 407 -8.08 18.69 9.85
CA GLY A 407 -7.75 18.35 11.25
C GLY A 407 -6.43 17.60 11.44
N SER A 408 -5.74 17.19 10.39
CA SER A 408 -4.45 16.54 10.52
C SER A 408 -3.31 17.54 10.71
N THR A 409 -2.35 17.20 11.57
CA THR A 409 -1.17 18.03 11.85
C THR A 409 0.07 17.40 11.21
N TYR A 410 0.72 18.12 10.31
CA TYR A 410 2.01 17.74 9.75
C TYR A 410 3.10 18.02 10.77
N ASP A 411 3.90 17.01 11.09
CA ASP A 411 4.83 17.04 12.23
C ASP A 411 6.06 17.90 12.00
N SER A 412 6.71 17.74 10.86
CA SER A 412 7.97 18.37 10.52
C SER A 412 8.25 18.30 9.02
N GLY A 413 9.03 19.25 8.49
CA GLY A 413 9.43 19.27 7.08
C GLY A 413 10.31 20.46 6.73
N ASP A 414 11.02 20.33 5.61
CA ASP A 414 11.73 21.43 4.94
C ASP A 414 11.53 21.27 3.42
N TYR A 415 10.29 21.48 2.98
CA TYR A 415 9.84 21.20 1.61
C TYR A 415 10.58 22.05 0.58
N HIS A 416 10.90 23.29 0.94
CA HIS A 416 11.69 24.18 0.08
C HIS A 416 13.10 23.66 -0.15
N ALA A 417 13.77 23.14 0.89
CA ALA A 417 15.12 22.60 0.77
C ALA A 417 15.13 21.32 -0.08
N VAL A 418 14.14 20.43 0.06
CA VAL A 418 14.03 19.22 -0.75
C VAL A 418 13.83 19.58 -2.23
N LEU A 419 12.87 20.46 -2.53
CA LEU A 419 12.62 20.92 -3.90
C LEU A 419 13.88 21.59 -4.50
N TYR A 420 14.55 22.46 -3.73
CA TYR A 420 15.79 23.09 -4.18
C TYR A 420 16.88 22.09 -4.51
N LYS A 421 17.07 21.07 -3.66
CA LYS A 421 18.05 20.00 -3.90
C LYS A 421 17.73 19.21 -5.17
N ALA A 422 16.45 18.86 -5.40
CA ALA A 422 16.03 18.16 -6.62
C ALA A 422 16.31 18.99 -7.88
N LEU A 423 15.95 20.26 -7.87
CA LEU A 423 16.19 21.19 -8.98
C LEU A 423 17.69 21.41 -9.25
N LYS A 424 18.50 21.47 -8.19
CA LYS A 424 19.96 21.57 -8.32
C LYS A 424 20.56 20.29 -8.91
N ALA A 425 20.10 19.13 -8.46
CA ALA A 425 20.65 17.85 -8.91
C ALA A 425 20.36 17.56 -10.40
N ILE A 426 19.22 18.02 -10.92
CA ILE A 426 18.89 17.89 -12.34
C ILE A 426 19.54 19.01 -13.21
N ASP A 427 20.15 20.00 -12.58
CA ASP A 427 20.61 21.25 -13.23
C ASP A 427 19.46 21.91 -14.01
N HIS A 428 18.41 22.29 -13.27
CA HIS A 428 17.18 22.82 -13.86
C HIS A 428 17.41 23.98 -14.87
N PRO A 429 18.32 24.97 -14.66
CA PRO A 429 18.59 25.99 -15.65
C PRO A 429 19.11 25.43 -16.98
N ALA A 430 20.06 24.50 -16.95
CA ALA A 430 20.56 23.84 -18.15
C ALA A 430 19.48 22.99 -18.82
N LEU A 431 18.63 22.32 -18.01
CA LEU A 431 17.51 21.52 -18.52
C LEU A 431 16.45 22.37 -19.26
N VAL A 432 16.18 23.59 -18.80
CA VAL A 432 15.29 24.54 -19.50
C VAL A 432 15.88 24.92 -20.85
N MET A 433 17.18 25.21 -20.90
CA MET A 433 17.86 25.51 -22.20
C MET A 433 17.82 24.31 -23.14
N GLU A 434 18.00 23.10 -22.64
CA GLU A 434 17.92 21.85 -23.41
C GLU A 434 16.51 21.66 -23.99
N ARG A 435 15.46 21.79 -23.18
CA ARG A 435 14.07 21.76 -23.61
C ARG A 435 13.77 22.77 -24.69
N ASP A 436 14.17 24.02 -24.49
CA ASP A 436 13.88 25.11 -25.44
C ASP A 436 14.66 24.93 -26.74
N SER A 437 15.86 24.35 -26.69
CA SER A 437 16.61 23.97 -27.87
C SER A 437 15.94 22.84 -28.65
N ALA A 438 15.45 21.80 -27.93
CA ALA A 438 14.70 20.69 -28.53
C ALA A 438 13.42 21.20 -29.22
N ARG A 439 12.67 22.11 -28.59
CA ARG A 439 11.47 22.74 -29.15
C ARG A 439 11.78 23.56 -30.41
N ARG A 440 12.88 24.33 -30.43
CA ARG A 440 13.34 25.05 -31.65
C ARG A 440 13.69 24.09 -32.79
N ALA A 441 14.12 22.87 -32.46
CA ALA A 441 14.39 21.81 -33.43
C ALA A 441 13.12 21.03 -33.84
N GLY A 442 11.93 21.48 -33.44
CA GLY A 442 10.65 20.85 -33.77
C GLY A 442 10.24 19.64 -32.94
N LYS A 443 10.99 19.33 -31.87
CA LYS A 443 10.66 18.25 -30.98
C LYS A 443 9.61 18.67 -29.94
N LEU A 444 8.79 17.70 -29.50
CA LEU A 444 7.90 17.86 -28.34
C LEU A 444 8.68 17.47 -27.09
N ALA A 445 9.11 18.46 -26.33
CA ALA A 445 9.92 18.27 -25.13
C ALA A 445 9.33 19.05 -23.96
N GLY A 446 9.35 18.47 -22.74
CA GLY A 446 8.74 19.08 -21.56
C GLY A 446 9.41 18.71 -20.25
N ILE A 447 9.29 19.61 -19.29
CA ILE A 447 9.73 19.43 -17.90
C ILE A 447 8.49 19.42 -17.01
N GLY A 448 8.39 18.41 -16.16
CA GLY A 448 7.31 18.29 -15.18
C GLY A 448 7.84 18.22 -13.77
N ILE A 449 7.06 18.78 -12.86
CA ILE A 449 7.37 18.82 -11.44
C ILE A 449 6.13 18.39 -10.68
N SER A 450 6.31 17.59 -9.66
CA SER A 450 5.29 17.34 -8.64
C SER A 450 5.93 17.30 -7.26
N THR A 451 5.11 17.55 -6.26
CA THR A 451 5.47 17.32 -4.86
C THR A 451 4.41 16.42 -4.24
N CYS A 452 4.78 15.64 -3.25
CA CYS A 452 3.81 14.81 -2.55
C CYS A 452 4.14 14.66 -1.07
N LEU A 453 3.09 14.43 -0.29
CA LEU A 453 3.18 14.03 1.11
C LEU A 453 2.68 12.60 1.26
N GLU A 454 3.44 11.81 1.98
CA GLU A 454 3.05 10.48 2.39
C GLU A 454 2.73 10.46 3.87
N PRO A 455 1.45 10.31 4.28
CA PRO A 455 1.07 10.07 5.67
C PRO A 455 1.55 8.69 6.12
N ASN A 456 2.24 8.57 7.25
CA ASN A 456 2.82 7.29 7.67
C ASN A 456 2.80 7.05 9.18
N GLY A 457 2.83 5.76 9.57
CA GLY A 457 2.85 5.32 10.96
C GLY A 457 1.51 5.37 11.70
N GLY A 458 0.41 5.60 11.00
CA GLY A 458 -0.88 5.87 11.62
C GLY A 458 -1.78 4.67 11.86
N ASN A 459 -2.96 4.96 12.37
CA ASN A 459 -4.07 4.04 12.61
C ASN A 459 -5.09 3.99 11.45
N SER A 460 -6.28 3.44 11.66
CA SER A 460 -7.34 3.31 10.66
C SER A 460 -8.52 4.29 10.85
N GLY A 461 -8.32 5.43 11.49
CA GLY A 461 -9.39 6.38 11.78
C GLY A 461 -10.15 6.92 10.55
N PHE A 462 -9.59 6.74 9.34
CA PHE A 462 -10.31 7.00 8.09
C PHE A 462 -11.45 6.00 7.81
N GLU A 463 -11.45 4.82 8.44
CA GLU A 463 -12.54 3.85 8.30
C GLU A 463 -13.83 4.35 8.98
N PRO A 464 -13.83 4.77 10.27
CA PRO A 464 -15.00 5.39 10.88
C PRO A 464 -15.38 6.74 10.25
N LEU A 465 -14.46 7.45 9.61
CA LEU A 465 -14.80 8.66 8.86
C LEU A 465 -15.82 8.37 7.76
N LEU A 466 -15.64 7.29 7.04
CA LEU A 466 -16.51 6.89 5.93
C LEU A 466 -17.66 5.98 6.37
N ASN A 467 -17.44 5.15 7.38
CA ASN A 467 -18.44 4.25 7.95
C ASN A 467 -18.44 4.34 9.49
N PRO A 468 -19.27 5.21 10.09
CA PRO A 468 -19.32 5.39 11.55
C PRO A 468 -19.71 4.14 12.35
N LYS A 469 -20.24 3.09 11.70
CA LYS A 469 -20.50 1.79 12.35
C LYS A 469 -19.23 0.97 12.57
N ASN A 470 -18.15 1.33 11.88
CA ASN A 470 -16.83 0.77 12.10
C ASN A 470 -16.04 1.71 13.00
N ASP A 471 -16.07 1.48 14.30
CA ASP A 471 -15.41 2.29 15.32
C ASP A 471 -13.96 1.84 15.62
N THR A 472 -13.42 0.96 14.81
CA THR A 472 -12.04 0.45 14.95
C THR A 472 -11.03 1.49 14.46
N THR A 473 -10.29 2.09 15.39
CA THR A 473 -9.26 3.09 15.08
C THR A 473 -7.85 2.65 15.43
N THR A 474 -7.71 1.69 16.34
CA THR A 474 -6.40 1.35 16.91
C THR A 474 -5.72 0.26 16.13
N TRP A 475 -4.51 0.58 15.67
CA TRP A 475 -3.57 -0.38 15.15
C TRP A 475 -2.31 -0.35 15.97
N MET A 476 -1.80 -1.52 16.30
CA MET A 476 -0.57 -1.69 17.05
C MET A 476 0.39 -2.58 16.30
N ASP A 477 1.66 -2.40 16.51
CA ASP A 477 2.69 -3.35 16.15
C ASP A 477 3.51 -3.71 17.37
N SER A 478 3.98 -4.95 17.41
CA SER A 478 4.68 -5.50 18.54
C SER A 478 5.96 -6.21 18.12
N CYS A 479 6.92 -6.20 19.01
CA CYS A 479 8.12 -7.02 18.90
C CYS A 479 8.43 -7.67 20.24
N LEU A 480 8.93 -8.90 20.20
CA LEU A 480 9.51 -9.58 21.36
C LEU A 480 11.00 -9.76 21.10
N VAL A 481 11.81 -9.39 22.08
CA VAL A 481 13.25 -9.65 22.09
C VAL A 481 13.56 -10.67 23.17
N ARG A 482 14.32 -11.70 22.82
CA ARG A 482 14.81 -12.74 23.73
C ARG A 482 16.30 -12.90 23.60
N VAL A 483 16.97 -13.00 24.74
CA VAL A 483 18.36 -13.40 24.84
C VAL A 483 18.40 -14.77 25.54
N ASP A 484 19.00 -15.77 24.91
CA ASP A 484 19.03 -17.13 25.45
C ASP A 484 20.23 -17.39 26.39
N LEU A 485 20.34 -18.61 26.89
CA LEU A 485 21.40 -19.07 27.79
C LEU A 485 22.82 -18.92 27.21
N SER A 486 22.96 -18.85 25.90
CA SER A 486 24.23 -18.63 25.21
C SER A 486 24.54 -17.16 24.97
N GLY A 487 23.61 -16.27 25.28
CA GLY A 487 23.69 -14.84 24.96
C GLY A 487 23.30 -14.50 23.54
N ALA A 488 22.76 -15.45 22.75
CA ALA A 488 22.28 -15.20 21.43
C ALA A 488 20.93 -14.44 21.45
N ILE A 489 20.81 -13.44 20.57
CA ILE A 489 19.66 -12.53 20.53
C ILE A 489 18.71 -12.97 19.42
N THR A 490 17.43 -13.05 19.75
CA THR A 490 16.35 -13.31 18.81
C THR A 490 15.30 -12.20 18.91
N GLY A 491 15.00 -11.55 17.78
CA GLY A 491 13.84 -10.70 17.60
C GLY A 491 12.67 -11.50 17.01
N VAL A 492 11.47 -11.37 17.55
CA VAL A 492 10.26 -12.04 17.05
C VAL A 492 9.27 -10.98 16.60
N MET A 493 8.84 -11.04 15.36
CA MET A 493 7.82 -10.17 14.78
C MET A 493 6.59 -10.95 14.35
N GLY A 494 5.40 -10.32 14.45
CA GLY A 494 4.10 -10.92 14.16
C GLY A 494 3.56 -10.53 12.80
N THR A 495 4.41 -10.39 11.78
CA THR A 495 3.98 -9.95 10.45
C THR A 495 4.78 -10.64 9.34
N SER A 496 4.18 -10.67 8.15
CA SER A 496 4.87 -11.07 6.91
C SER A 496 5.75 -9.93 6.38
N SER A 497 6.59 -10.24 5.40
CA SER A 497 7.35 -9.26 4.62
C SER A 497 7.20 -9.61 3.14
N SER A 498 7.07 -8.59 2.30
CA SER A 498 6.93 -8.74 0.85
C SER A 498 8.08 -8.04 0.11
N GLY A 499 9.28 -8.11 0.68
CA GLY A 499 10.49 -7.48 0.14
C GLY A 499 10.90 -6.15 0.80
N GLN A 500 10.17 -5.68 1.84
CA GLN A 500 10.48 -4.39 2.49
C GLN A 500 11.60 -4.46 3.55
N GLY A 501 12.27 -5.61 3.74
CA GLY A 501 13.41 -5.75 4.64
C GLY A 501 13.08 -5.65 6.13
N HIS A 502 11.97 -6.21 6.58
CA HIS A 502 11.53 -6.10 7.97
C HIS A 502 12.44 -6.86 8.95
N GLU A 503 13.05 -7.97 8.54
CA GLU A 503 14.01 -8.70 9.36
C GLU A 503 15.28 -7.86 9.56
N THR A 504 15.72 -7.18 8.49
CA THR A 504 16.84 -6.23 8.55
C THR A 504 16.51 -5.03 9.44
N LEU A 505 15.31 -4.48 9.34
CA LEU A 505 14.83 -3.40 10.22
C LEU A 505 14.90 -3.80 11.69
N VAL A 506 14.29 -4.92 12.05
CA VAL A 506 14.22 -5.42 13.45
C VAL A 506 15.62 -5.67 14.01
N SER A 507 16.48 -6.36 13.25
CA SER A 507 17.85 -6.66 13.71
C SER A 507 18.70 -5.40 13.86
N THR A 508 18.57 -4.43 12.95
CA THR A 508 19.30 -3.15 13.02
C THR A 508 18.91 -2.37 14.26
N VAL A 509 17.61 -2.26 14.54
CA VAL A 509 17.10 -1.52 15.71
C VAL A 509 17.50 -2.21 17.02
N ILE A 510 17.37 -3.54 17.12
CA ILE A 510 17.80 -4.28 18.32
C ILE A 510 19.31 -4.11 18.51
N GLY A 511 20.08 -4.24 17.43
CA GLY A 511 21.54 -4.07 17.46
C GLY A 511 21.95 -2.67 17.92
N GLU A 512 21.28 -1.62 17.47
CA GLU A 512 21.52 -0.24 17.89
C GLU A 512 21.34 -0.08 19.41
N ILE A 513 20.24 -0.59 19.96
CA ILE A 513 19.90 -0.44 21.39
C ILE A 513 20.80 -1.29 22.30
N LEU A 514 21.04 -2.54 21.90
CA LEU A 514 21.88 -3.48 22.67
C LEU A 514 23.37 -3.38 22.35
N GLU A 515 23.74 -2.52 21.41
CA GLU A 515 25.12 -2.32 20.95
C GLU A 515 25.79 -3.64 20.52
N ARG A 516 25.02 -4.49 19.82
CA ARG A 516 25.43 -5.79 19.28
C ARG A 516 25.28 -5.81 17.77
N ASP A 517 26.15 -6.53 17.08
CA ASP A 517 26.09 -6.55 15.60
C ASP A 517 24.72 -7.09 15.13
N PRO A 518 23.97 -6.34 14.32
CA PRO A 518 22.73 -6.82 13.72
C PRO A 518 22.88 -8.11 12.90
N ALA A 519 24.09 -8.42 12.39
CA ALA A 519 24.34 -9.66 11.66
C ALA A 519 24.13 -10.90 12.55
N ASP A 520 24.48 -10.80 13.84
CA ASP A 520 24.37 -11.89 14.82
C ASP A 520 22.97 -12.03 15.42
N ILE A 521 22.07 -11.07 15.18
CA ILE A 521 20.72 -11.08 15.72
C ILE A 521 19.81 -11.87 14.79
N ARG A 522 19.21 -12.95 15.27
CA ARG A 522 18.23 -13.72 14.53
C ARG A 522 16.87 -13.02 14.57
N VAL A 523 16.17 -13.02 13.46
CA VAL A 523 14.77 -12.55 13.40
C VAL A 523 13.87 -13.70 12.96
N VAL A 524 12.77 -13.87 13.71
CA VAL A 524 11.78 -14.92 13.47
C VAL A 524 10.44 -14.27 13.17
N ARG A 525 9.79 -14.73 12.13
CA ARG A 525 8.40 -14.43 11.78
C ARG A 525 7.52 -15.50 12.42
N ALA A 526 6.87 -15.16 13.54
CA ALA A 526 6.02 -16.11 14.27
C ALA A 526 4.67 -16.25 13.60
N ASP A 527 3.96 -17.35 13.86
CA ASP A 527 2.57 -17.56 13.41
C ASP A 527 1.56 -16.69 14.20
N SER A 528 0.33 -16.66 13.73
CA SER A 528 -0.73 -15.82 14.33
C SER A 528 -1.12 -16.19 15.77
N LEU A 529 -0.81 -17.40 16.25
CA LEU A 529 -1.11 -17.82 17.62
C LEU A 529 0.04 -17.49 18.59
N GLN A 530 1.28 -17.43 18.08
CA GLN A 530 2.46 -17.18 18.89
C GLN A 530 2.85 -15.70 18.89
N ALA A 531 2.55 -14.97 17.82
CA ALA A 531 2.85 -13.57 17.72
C ALA A 531 1.79 -12.73 18.43
N LEU A 532 2.22 -11.60 18.97
CA LEU A 532 1.29 -10.55 19.37
C LEU A 532 0.60 -9.98 18.13
N PRO A 533 -0.63 -9.52 18.26
CA PRO A 533 -1.33 -8.88 17.16
C PRO A 533 -0.49 -7.78 16.54
N SER A 534 -0.28 -7.89 15.26
CA SER A 534 0.33 -6.86 14.44
C SER A 534 -0.66 -6.45 13.38
N ASN A 535 -0.58 -5.22 12.91
CA ASN A 535 -1.52 -4.80 11.91
C ASN A 535 -1.13 -5.33 10.53
N SER A 536 -0.40 -4.61 9.77
CA SER A 536 -0.01 -5.00 8.42
C SER A 536 1.13 -4.13 7.96
N PRO A 537 2.04 -4.63 7.14
CA PRO A 537 3.08 -3.82 6.54
C PRO A 537 2.52 -2.94 5.40
N VAL A 538 1.55 -2.09 5.72
CA VAL A 538 0.88 -1.16 4.81
C VAL A 538 0.94 0.27 5.35
N GLY A 539 0.74 1.29 4.49
CA GLY A 539 0.71 2.70 4.89
C GLY A 539 2.04 3.16 5.47
N SER A 540 3.13 2.63 4.96
CA SER A 540 4.52 3.03 5.27
C SER A 540 4.83 3.14 6.75
N ARG A 541 4.32 2.19 7.55
CA ARG A 541 4.33 2.25 9.01
C ARG A 541 5.45 1.47 9.69
N MET A 542 6.05 0.48 9.03
CA MET A 542 6.87 -0.51 9.73
C MET A 542 8.16 0.07 10.33
N ALA A 543 8.82 1.00 9.65
CA ALA A 543 9.97 1.70 10.21
C ALA A 543 9.64 2.42 11.52
N ILE A 544 8.40 2.92 11.65
CA ILE A 544 7.92 3.64 12.83
C ILE A 544 7.42 2.66 13.89
N MET A 545 6.44 1.83 13.53
CA MET A 545 5.69 1.02 14.49
C MET A 545 6.48 -0.23 14.90
N LEU A 546 6.90 -1.07 13.93
CA LEU A 546 7.72 -2.25 14.24
C LEU A 546 9.11 -1.86 14.73
N GLY A 547 9.73 -0.82 14.12
CA GLY A 547 10.99 -0.26 14.60
C GLY A 547 10.90 0.26 16.03
N GLY A 548 9.85 1.01 16.35
CA GLY A 548 9.57 1.49 17.70
C GLY A 548 9.32 0.35 18.70
N ALA A 549 8.59 -0.68 18.26
CA ALA A 549 8.34 -1.87 19.09
C ALA A 549 9.63 -2.66 19.39
N ALA A 550 10.48 -2.85 18.37
CA ALA A 550 11.77 -3.50 18.53
C ALA A 550 12.70 -2.72 19.47
N ALA A 551 12.72 -1.38 19.33
CA ALA A 551 13.49 -0.51 20.22
C ALA A 551 12.99 -0.57 21.67
N GLY A 552 11.68 -0.51 21.90
CA GLY A 552 11.11 -0.60 23.25
C GLY A 552 11.39 -1.95 23.92
N ALA A 553 11.28 -3.04 23.17
CA ALA A 553 11.60 -4.39 23.68
C ALA A 553 13.10 -4.53 24.03
N ALA A 554 13.98 -4.05 23.13
CA ALA A 554 15.42 -4.07 23.35
C ALA A 554 15.86 -3.19 24.54
N ARG A 555 15.22 -2.01 24.72
CA ARG A 555 15.46 -1.14 25.88
C ARG A 555 15.14 -1.82 27.20
N LYS A 556 14.00 -2.53 27.29
CA LYS A 556 13.67 -3.31 28.49
C LYS A 556 14.71 -4.37 28.81
N ILE A 557 15.26 -5.06 27.80
CA ILE A 557 16.38 -6.01 28.01
C ILE A 557 17.62 -5.26 28.52
N LYS A 558 18.00 -4.12 27.90
CA LYS A 558 19.13 -3.30 28.33
C LYS A 558 18.99 -2.83 29.77
N GLU A 559 17.81 -2.34 30.15
CA GLU A 559 17.47 -1.91 31.51
C GLU A 559 17.62 -3.06 32.51
N THR A 560 17.09 -4.24 32.20
CA THR A 560 17.25 -5.44 33.04
C THR A 560 18.72 -5.80 33.25
N LEU A 561 19.55 -5.73 32.20
CA LEU A 561 21.00 -6.00 32.30
C LEU A 561 21.70 -4.95 33.17
N ILE A 562 21.32 -3.69 33.08
CA ILE A 562 21.86 -2.59 33.92
C ILE A 562 21.47 -2.80 35.38
N ASP A 563 20.22 -3.19 35.66
CA ASP A 563 19.75 -3.48 37.02
C ASP A 563 20.53 -4.64 37.65
N ILE A 564 20.75 -5.75 36.90
CA ILE A 564 21.54 -6.87 37.34
C ILE A 564 22.97 -6.43 37.67
N ALA A 565 23.57 -5.63 36.77
CA ALA A 565 24.95 -5.17 36.99
C ALA A 565 25.09 -4.24 38.20
N ALA A 566 24.20 -3.25 38.32
CA ALA A 566 24.22 -2.29 39.43
C ALA A 566 24.13 -3.02 40.78
N HIS A 567 23.20 -4.00 40.87
CA HIS A 567 23.02 -4.81 42.06
C HIS A 567 24.29 -5.57 42.43
N ASN A 568 24.92 -6.29 41.46
CA ASN A 568 26.07 -7.11 41.70
C ASN A 568 27.37 -6.30 41.88
N LEU A 569 27.47 -5.13 41.30
CA LEU A 569 28.61 -4.21 41.49
C LEU A 569 28.46 -3.35 42.76
N GLY A 570 27.31 -3.41 43.44
CA GLY A 570 27.03 -2.65 44.66
C GLY A 570 27.01 -1.13 44.45
N CYS A 571 26.36 -0.68 43.38
CA CYS A 571 26.33 0.72 42.99
C CYS A 571 24.91 1.15 42.53
N THR A 572 24.71 2.48 42.38
CA THR A 572 23.42 2.98 41.88
C THR A 572 23.34 2.91 40.37
N LEU A 573 22.12 2.93 39.81
CA LEU A 573 21.90 2.88 38.37
C LEU A 573 22.56 4.03 37.62
N GLU A 574 22.59 5.23 38.23
CA GLU A 574 23.20 6.43 37.64
C GLU A 574 24.70 6.35 37.53
N SER A 575 25.33 5.45 38.32
CA SER A 575 26.80 5.30 38.33
C SER A 575 27.33 4.27 37.35
N VAL A 576 26.46 3.54 36.63
CA VAL A 576 26.90 2.56 35.65
C VAL A 576 26.88 3.12 34.21
N GLU A 577 27.72 2.55 33.37
CA GLU A 577 27.79 2.79 31.93
C GLU A 577 27.64 1.46 31.20
N TYR A 578 26.76 1.47 30.18
CA TYR A 578 26.54 0.34 29.29
C TYR A 578 27.28 0.56 27.99
N GLU A 579 28.18 -0.32 27.63
CA GLU A 579 28.93 -0.25 26.38
C GLU A 579 29.17 -1.65 25.79
N ASN A 580 28.82 -1.84 24.52
CA ASN A 580 29.03 -3.11 23.77
C ASN A 580 28.46 -4.35 24.46
N GLY A 581 27.33 -4.22 25.17
CA GLY A 581 26.71 -5.28 25.93
C GLY A 581 27.31 -5.48 27.35
N ASN A 582 28.35 -4.78 27.69
CA ASN A 582 28.96 -4.83 29.01
C ASN A 582 28.50 -3.67 29.88
N VAL A 583 28.55 -3.82 31.17
CA VAL A 583 28.21 -2.77 32.14
C VAL A 583 29.40 -2.56 33.08
N SER A 584 29.81 -1.31 33.25
CA SER A 584 30.91 -0.92 34.14
C SER A 584 30.49 0.21 35.06
N VAL A 585 31.17 0.39 36.17
CA VAL A 585 30.99 1.57 37.03
C VAL A 585 31.74 2.76 36.40
N ARG A 586 31.09 3.89 36.27
CA ARG A 586 31.67 5.11 35.68
C ARG A 586 32.96 5.51 36.40
N GLY A 587 34.02 5.68 35.63
CA GLY A 587 35.33 6.00 36.15
C GLY A 587 36.06 4.82 36.82
N ARG A 588 35.50 3.61 36.87
CA ARG A 588 36.07 2.39 37.45
C ARG A 588 35.96 1.22 36.46
N PRO A 589 36.74 1.22 35.36
CA PRO A 589 36.66 0.16 34.34
C PRO A 589 37.09 -1.22 34.85
N ASP A 590 37.76 -1.28 36.02
CA ASP A 590 38.07 -2.50 36.75
C ASP A 590 36.82 -3.14 37.37
N LYS A 591 35.80 -2.36 37.69
CA LYS A 591 34.49 -2.81 38.16
C LYS A 591 33.53 -2.92 36.99
N ARG A 592 33.54 -4.05 36.29
CA ARG A 592 32.67 -4.30 35.16
C ARG A 592 32.10 -5.70 35.17
N MET A 593 30.97 -5.87 34.52
CA MET A 593 30.37 -7.16 34.17
C MET A 593 30.31 -7.30 32.66
N THR A 594 30.74 -8.43 32.15
CA THR A 594 30.65 -8.73 30.71
C THR A 594 29.24 -9.17 30.34
N TRP A 595 28.92 -9.17 29.04
CA TRP A 595 27.70 -9.74 28.51
C TRP A 595 27.49 -11.17 29.07
N ASP A 596 28.50 -12.03 29.01
CA ASP A 596 28.42 -13.42 29.48
C ASP A 596 28.16 -13.54 31.00
N ASP A 597 28.73 -12.63 31.82
CA ASP A 597 28.47 -12.60 33.27
C ASP A 597 27.01 -12.26 33.55
N LEU A 598 26.46 -11.24 32.85
CA LEU A 598 25.06 -10.80 32.97
C LEU A 598 24.09 -11.89 32.54
N ILE A 599 24.37 -12.56 31.40
CA ILE A 599 23.58 -13.69 30.91
C ILE A 599 23.63 -14.86 31.90
N ALA A 600 24.80 -15.16 32.46
CA ALA A 600 24.94 -16.21 33.45
C ALA A 600 24.09 -15.96 34.71
N ILE A 601 24.01 -14.70 35.16
CA ILE A 601 23.16 -14.32 36.30
C ILE A 601 21.70 -14.45 35.91
N ALA A 602 21.27 -13.84 34.82
CA ALA A 602 19.88 -13.82 34.39
C ALA A 602 19.28 -15.24 34.20
N HIS A 603 20.11 -16.23 33.83
CA HIS A 603 19.60 -17.56 33.47
C HIS A 603 20.06 -18.69 34.39
N ARG A 604 21.21 -18.56 35.05
CA ARG A 604 21.86 -19.71 35.76
C ARG A 604 22.23 -19.39 37.21
N LYS A 605 22.51 -18.13 37.55
CA LYS A 605 22.89 -17.71 38.90
C LYS A 605 21.76 -16.85 39.52
N ILE A 606 20.55 -17.39 39.56
CA ILE A 606 19.34 -16.68 39.96
C ILE A 606 19.44 -16.07 41.36
N HIS A 607 20.27 -16.70 42.26
CA HIS A 607 20.55 -16.18 43.60
C HIS A 607 21.28 -14.82 43.58
N GLN A 608 21.81 -14.38 42.46
CA GLN A 608 22.44 -13.08 42.25
C GLN A 608 21.51 -12.07 41.53
N MET A 609 20.28 -12.47 41.22
CA MET A 609 19.31 -11.57 40.63
C MET A 609 18.83 -10.54 41.68
N PRO A 610 18.62 -9.27 41.27
CA PRO A 610 17.92 -8.29 42.11
C PRO A 610 16.53 -8.78 42.51
N ALA A 611 16.11 -8.48 43.75
CA ALA A 611 14.79 -8.84 44.22
C ALA A 611 13.71 -8.16 43.34
N GLY A 612 12.73 -8.93 42.91
CA GLY A 612 11.62 -8.44 42.06
C GLY A 612 11.84 -8.51 40.57
N LEU A 613 13.04 -8.88 40.08
CA LEU A 613 13.25 -9.18 38.67
C LEU A 613 13.00 -10.67 38.38
N GLU A 614 12.30 -10.93 37.29
CA GLU A 614 12.08 -12.28 36.78
C GLU A 614 13.35 -12.86 36.14
N PRO A 615 13.70 -14.15 36.41
CA PRO A 615 14.76 -14.81 35.72
C PRO A 615 14.49 -14.93 34.21
N GLY A 616 15.59 -14.91 33.45
CA GLY A 616 15.54 -14.95 32.00
C GLY A 616 15.56 -13.53 31.41
N LEU A 617 15.81 -13.48 30.11
CA LEU A 617 15.87 -12.20 29.37
C LEU A 617 14.92 -12.26 28.20
N GLN A 618 13.68 -11.90 28.44
CA GLN A 618 12.63 -11.80 27.41
C GLN A 618 11.77 -10.58 27.67
N ALA A 619 11.65 -9.72 26.68
CA ALA A 619 10.80 -8.54 26.77
C ALA A 619 9.97 -8.36 25.52
N LYS A 620 8.71 -8.00 25.70
CA LYS A 620 7.83 -7.54 24.64
C LYS A 620 7.55 -6.05 24.78
N PHE A 621 7.34 -5.41 23.65
CA PHE A 621 6.87 -4.04 23.61
C PHE A 621 5.83 -3.88 22.50
N VAL A 622 4.79 -3.11 22.77
CA VAL A 622 3.78 -2.70 21.79
C VAL A 622 3.97 -1.20 21.57
N TRP A 623 4.18 -0.82 20.31
CA TRP A 623 4.26 0.59 19.98
C TRP A 623 2.87 1.13 19.65
N GLU A 624 2.54 2.27 20.22
CA GLU A 624 1.28 2.98 20.03
C GLU A 624 1.51 4.30 19.30
N VAL A 625 0.51 4.73 18.52
CA VAL A 625 0.57 6.00 17.80
C VAL A 625 0.54 7.15 18.81
N PRO A 626 1.55 8.06 18.85
CA PRO A 626 1.60 9.14 19.83
C PRO A 626 0.41 10.13 19.77
N THR A 627 -0.19 10.25 18.58
CA THR A 627 -1.37 11.09 18.35
C THR A 627 -2.68 10.43 18.80
N GLY A 628 -2.59 9.19 19.31
CA GLY A 628 -3.75 8.40 19.73
C GLY A 628 -4.54 7.78 18.59
N GLY A 629 -5.67 7.14 18.92
CA GLY A 629 -6.59 6.49 18.00
C GLY A 629 -7.97 7.13 18.09
N ALA A 630 -8.05 8.45 18.09
CA ALA A 630 -9.32 9.16 18.21
C ALA A 630 -10.23 8.90 17.00
N LEU A 631 -11.52 8.81 17.27
CA LEU A 631 -12.55 8.80 16.22
C LEU A 631 -12.59 10.16 15.52
N PRO A 632 -13.04 10.19 14.26
CA PRO A 632 -13.33 11.44 13.58
C PRO A 632 -14.34 12.27 14.37
N THR A 633 -14.19 13.58 14.30
CA THR A 633 -15.19 14.52 14.87
C THR A 633 -16.47 14.56 14.02
N ALA A 634 -17.51 15.17 14.51
CA ALA A 634 -18.79 15.25 13.82
C ALA A 634 -18.71 16.03 12.48
N ASP A 635 -17.77 16.96 12.36
CA ASP A 635 -17.48 17.72 11.13
C ASP A 635 -16.48 17.01 10.20
N GLY A 636 -16.09 15.78 10.55
CA GLY A 636 -15.20 14.95 9.74
C GLY A 636 -13.72 15.33 9.83
N THR A 637 -13.29 16.05 10.86
CA THR A 637 -11.85 16.24 11.09
C THR A 637 -11.21 15.01 11.68
N ILE A 638 -9.98 14.70 11.25
CA ILE A 638 -9.25 13.51 11.71
C ILE A 638 -7.76 13.80 11.92
N GLN A 639 -7.21 13.16 12.97
CA GLN A 639 -5.77 13.11 13.25
C GLN A 639 -5.34 11.67 13.42
N ILE A 640 -4.71 11.10 12.39
CA ILE A 640 -4.41 9.65 12.32
C ILE A 640 -2.90 9.38 12.33
N TYR A 641 -2.16 10.16 11.54
CA TYR A 641 -0.76 9.89 11.27
C TYR A 641 0.15 10.79 12.12
N PRO A 642 1.18 10.21 12.75
CA PRO A 642 2.12 10.98 13.56
C PRO A 642 3.10 11.78 12.71
N CYS A 643 3.42 11.32 11.51
CA CYS A 643 4.42 11.97 10.67
C CYS A 643 4.15 11.82 9.17
N TYR A 644 4.85 12.66 8.41
CA TYR A 644 4.70 12.79 6.96
C TYR A 644 6.06 12.88 6.30
N SER A 645 6.33 11.99 5.35
CA SER A 645 7.49 12.11 4.46
C SER A 645 7.13 12.98 3.25
N PHE A 646 8.14 13.55 2.62
CA PHE A 646 7.97 14.48 1.51
C PHE A 646 8.90 14.11 0.35
N GLU A 647 8.36 14.13 -0.87
CA GLU A 647 9.15 14.01 -2.09
C GLU A 647 8.85 15.14 -3.07
N ALA A 648 9.86 15.49 -3.84
CA ALA A 648 9.78 16.40 -4.98
C ALA A 648 10.37 15.72 -6.21
N HIS A 649 9.56 15.51 -7.23
CA HIS A 649 9.91 14.83 -8.47
C HIS A 649 10.11 15.84 -9.60
N VAL A 650 11.19 15.71 -10.35
CA VAL A 650 11.47 16.52 -11.53
C VAL A 650 11.80 15.59 -12.69
N VAL A 651 11.06 15.73 -13.77
CA VAL A 651 11.10 14.83 -14.93
C VAL A 651 11.31 15.63 -16.22
N TYR A 652 12.17 15.13 -17.09
CA TYR A 652 12.30 15.62 -18.46
C TYR A 652 11.87 14.54 -19.44
N VAL A 653 10.94 14.88 -20.33
CA VAL A 653 10.38 14.00 -21.34
C VAL A 653 10.59 14.59 -22.73
N GLU A 654 10.87 13.70 -23.71
CA GLU A 654 10.72 13.97 -25.13
C GLU A 654 9.63 13.03 -25.68
N ILE A 655 8.75 13.55 -26.52
CA ILE A 655 7.74 12.74 -27.21
C ILE A 655 8.21 12.55 -28.65
N ASP A 656 8.32 11.33 -29.08
CA ASP A 656 8.69 10.99 -30.45
C ASP A 656 7.63 11.51 -31.43
N GLY A 657 8.08 12.19 -32.48
CA GLY A 657 7.20 12.91 -33.39
C GLY A 657 6.35 12.02 -34.30
N ASP A 658 6.82 10.81 -34.56
CA ASP A 658 6.19 9.86 -35.49
C ASP A 658 5.31 8.84 -34.75
N THR A 659 5.79 8.33 -33.63
CA THR A 659 5.13 7.27 -32.86
C THR A 659 4.32 7.79 -31.66
N ALA A 660 4.51 9.05 -31.29
CA ALA A 660 4.00 9.67 -30.05
C ALA A 660 4.47 8.97 -28.78
N ALA A 661 5.54 8.18 -28.83
CA ALA A 661 6.11 7.51 -27.67
C ALA A 661 6.75 8.53 -26.71
N PRO A 662 6.35 8.60 -25.43
CA PRO A 662 7.00 9.43 -24.44
C PRO A 662 8.30 8.75 -23.97
N ILE A 663 9.42 9.45 -24.06
CA ILE A 663 10.73 8.97 -23.63
C ILE A 663 11.18 9.79 -22.43
N LEU A 664 11.26 9.15 -21.26
CA LEU A 664 11.75 9.75 -20.04
C LEU A 664 13.29 9.86 -20.11
N ARG A 665 13.81 11.08 -20.31
CA ARG A 665 15.24 11.33 -20.48
C ARG A 665 15.99 11.51 -19.18
N LYS A 666 15.37 12.21 -18.22
CA LYS A 666 15.97 12.48 -16.92
C LYS A 666 14.89 12.41 -15.84
N TYR A 667 15.27 11.87 -14.69
CA TYR A 667 14.40 11.76 -13.54
C TYR A 667 15.20 12.02 -12.25
N VAL A 668 14.78 13.00 -11.47
CA VAL A 668 15.35 13.30 -10.15
C VAL A 668 14.22 13.30 -9.11
N CYS A 669 14.48 12.67 -7.97
CA CYS A 669 13.60 12.65 -6.80
C CYS A 669 14.36 13.25 -5.61
N GLY A 670 13.90 14.38 -5.10
CA GLY A 670 14.26 14.86 -3.77
C GLY A 670 13.44 14.11 -2.74
N HIS A 671 14.09 13.53 -1.73
CA HIS A 671 13.46 12.61 -0.81
C HIS A 671 13.76 12.98 0.65
N ASP A 672 12.72 13.05 1.49
CA ASP A 672 12.83 13.27 2.95
C ASP A 672 11.89 12.34 3.72
N CYS A 673 12.46 11.30 4.30
CA CYS A 673 11.77 10.41 5.23
C CYS A 673 12.36 10.46 6.67
N GLY A 674 12.94 11.60 7.04
CA GLY A 674 13.64 11.74 8.32
C GLY A 674 14.88 10.86 8.38
N VAL A 675 15.12 10.23 9.52
CA VAL A 675 16.26 9.32 9.71
C VAL A 675 16.00 7.99 9.01
N MET A 676 16.80 7.66 8.01
CA MET A 676 16.75 6.36 7.34
C MET A 676 17.41 5.29 8.23
N ILE A 677 16.65 4.30 8.65
CA ILE A 677 17.22 3.18 9.45
C ILE A 677 18.11 2.30 8.58
N THR A 678 17.64 1.98 7.37
CA THR A 678 18.33 1.13 6.39
C THR A 678 18.31 1.80 5.01
N PRO A 679 19.30 2.66 4.69
CA PRO A 679 19.29 3.51 3.49
C PRO A 679 19.08 2.75 2.18
N ASP A 680 19.74 1.60 1.99
CA ASP A 680 19.65 0.83 0.74
C ASP A 680 18.21 0.31 0.50
N ILE A 681 17.51 -0.10 1.56
CA ILE A 681 16.10 -0.54 1.47
C ILE A 681 15.20 0.66 1.16
N VAL A 682 15.43 1.80 1.80
CA VAL A 682 14.66 3.04 1.56
C VAL A 682 14.80 3.47 0.10
N HIS A 683 16.02 3.54 -0.43
CA HIS A 683 16.25 3.85 -1.84
C HIS A 683 15.62 2.83 -2.78
N GLY A 684 15.75 1.53 -2.48
CA GLY A 684 15.10 0.47 -3.26
C GLY A 684 13.57 0.60 -3.29
N MET A 685 12.96 1.01 -2.17
CA MET A 685 11.53 1.29 -2.08
C MET A 685 11.14 2.51 -2.93
N THR A 686 11.93 3.57 -2.92
CA THR A 686 11.70 4.79 -3.70
C THR A 686 11.85 4.50 -5.21
N TYR A 687 12.92 3.80 -5.64
CA TYR A 687 13.07 3.37 -7.03
C TYR A 687 11.89 2.52 -7.51
N GLY A 688 11.49 1.51 -6.72
CA GLY A 688 10.34 0.68 -7.04
C GLY A 688 9.02 1.46 -7.05
N GLY A 689 8.88 2.50 -6.20
CA GLY A 689 7.73 3.40 -6.20
C GLY A 689 7.64 4.22 -7.49
N ILE A 690 8.76 4.79 -7.91
CA ILE A 690 8.85 5.57 -9.15
C ILE A 690 8.60 4.68 -10.38
N ALA A 691 9.14 3.45 -10.41
CA ALA A 691 8.90 2.50 -11.52
C ALA A 691 7.41 2.15 -11.64
N HIS A 692 6.71 1.89 -10.52
CA HIS A 692 5.25 1.73 -10.52
C HIS A 692 4.54 3.01 -10.99
N GLY A 693 5.04 4.19 -10.59
CA GLY A 693 4.51 5.48 -11.04
C GLY A 693 4.63 5.68 -12.54
N ILE A 694 5.73 5.23 -13.15
CA ILE A 694 5.92 5.22 -14.62
C ILE A 694 4.89 4.29 -15.27
N GLY A 695 4.67 3.09 -14.69
CA GLY A 695 3.66 2.15 -15.15
C GLY A 695 2.27 2.76 -15.17
N ALA A 696 1.83 3.30 -14.05
CA ALA A 696 0.53 3.96 -13.90
C ALA A 696 0.36 5.20 -14.81
N ALA A 697 1.45 5.93 -15.05
CA ALA A 697 1.40 7.14 -15.88
C ALA A 697 1.30 6.84 -17.39
N LEU A 698 1.94 5.77 -17.88
CA LEU A 698 2.19 5.60 -19.31
C LEU A 698 1.70 4.28 -19.90
N TYR A 699 1.54 3.20 -19.11
CA TYR A 699 1.42 1.85 -19.65
C TYR A 699 0.25 1.06 -19.11
N GLU A 700 0.09 1.03 -17.78
CA GLU A 700 -0.77 0.08 -17.08
C GLU A 700 -2.25 0.47 -17.14
N LYS A 701 -3.08 -0.36 -17.79
CA LYS A 701 -4.52 -0.11 -17.88
C LYS A 701 -5.31 -1.41 -17.95
N PHE A 702 -6.25 -1.60 -17.05
CA PHE A 702 -7.33 -2.55 -17.23
C PHE A 702 -8.43 -1.92 -18.09
N SER A 703 -8.56 -2.42 -19.31
CA SER A 703 -9.54 -1.94 -20.28
C SER A 703 -10.72 -2.91 -20.34
N TYR A 704 -11.92 -2.37 -20.22
CA TYR A 704 -13.16 -3.10 -20.37
C TYR A 704 -13.88 -2.68 -21.65
N SER A 705 -14.42 -3.66 -22.37
CA SER A 705 -15.33 -3.41 -23.50
C SER A 705 -16.74 -3.08 -23.01
N GLU A 706 -17.58 -2.56 -23.89
CA GLU A 706 -18.96 -2.21 -23.56
C GLU A 706 -19.80 -3.42 -23.14
N ASP A 707 -19.44 -4.62 -23.61
CA ASP A 707 -20.05 -5.89 -23.21
C ASP A 707 -19.47 -6.46 -21.91
N GLY A 708 -18.70 -5.67 -21.17
CA GLY A 708 -18.21 -5.98 -19.82
C GLY A 708 -17.05 -6.98 -19.76
N GLN A 709 -16.38 -7.27 -20.89
CA GLN A 709 -15.21 -8.13 -20.91
C GLN A 709 -13.94 -7.37 -20.58
N LEU A 710 -13.05 -7.98 -19.77
CA LEU A 710 -11.71 -7.46 -19.55
C LEU A 710 -10.84 -7.75 -20.80
N ALA A 711 -10.60 -6.70 -21.59
CA ALA A 711 -9.80 -6.79 -22.81
C ALA A 711 -8.30 -6.91 -22.54
N SER A 712 -7.80 -6.41 -21.42
CA SER A 712 -6.39 -6.41 -21.02
C SER A 712 -6.09 -7.42 -19.91
N GLY A 713 -6.50 -8.67 -20.10
CA GLY A 713 -6.32 -9.74 -19.10
C GLY A 713 -4.97 -10.48 -19.18
N THR A 714 -4.03 -10.05 -20.02
CA THR A 714 -2.71 -10.66 -20.20
C THR A 714 -1.62 -9.60 -20.28
N PHE A 715 -0.35 -9.98 -20.10
CA PHE A 715 0.77 -9.07 -20.31
C PHE A 715 1.01 -8.67 -21.78
N MET A 716 0.25 -9.21 -22.73
CA MET A 716 0.24 -8.73 -24.12
C MET A 716 -0.54 -7.42 -24.25
N ASP A 717 -1.54 -7.21 -23.39
CA ASP A 717 -2.47 -6.08 -23.47
C ASP A 717 -2.33 -5.14 -22.23
N TYR A 718 -2.01 -5.70 -21.07
CA TYR A 718 -1.66 -4.94 -19.87
C TYR A 718 -0.15 -4.76 -19.82
N LEU A 719 0.31 -3.62 -20.32
CA LEU A 719 1.75 -3.36 -20.45
C LEU A 719 2.37 -2.95 -19.11
N LEU A 720 3.54 -3.50 -18.83
CA LEU A 720 4.38 -3.09 -17.72
C LEU A 720 5.64 -2.38 -18.25
N PRO A 721 6.16 -1.35 -17.56
CA PRO A 721 7.44 -0.79 -17.93
C PRO A 721 8.55 -1.81 -17.69
N SER A 722 9.43 -1.99 -18.70
CA SER A 722 10.63 -2.79 -18.55
C SER A 722 11.83 -1.93 -18.13
N ALA A 723 12.97 -2.55 -17.95
CA ALA A 723 14.22 -1.83 -17.67
C ALA A 723 14.63 -0.84 -18.77
N MET A 724 14.03 -0.94 -19.95
CA MET A 724 14.31 -0.03 -21.09
C MET A 724 13.52 1.28 -20.99
N GLU A 725 12.32 1.24 -20.42
CA GLU A 725 11.44 2.41 -20.28
C GLU A 725 11.70 3.18 -18.97
N VAL A 726 12.25 2.50 -17.96
CA VAL A 726 12.60 3.16 -16.70
C VAL A 726 13.94 3.88 -16.85
N PRO A 727 13.98 5.22 -16.74
CA PRO A 727 15.23 5.97 -16.89
C PRO A 727 16.14 5.76 -15.69
N SER A 728 17.40 6.22 -15.80
CA SER A 728 18.24 6.39 -14.63
C SER A 728 17.61 7.42 -13.70
N ILE A 729 17.31 6.99 -12.46
CA ILE A 729 16.69 7.84 -11.43
C ILE A 729 17.78 8.30 -10.46
N THR A 730 17.84 9.59 -10.19
CA THR A 730 18.70 10.15 -9.15
C THR A 730 17.86 10.51 -7.93
N ILE A 731 18.16 9.90 -6.78
CA ILE A 731 17.56 10.26 -5.49
C ILE A 731 18.51 11.20 -4.76
N VAL A 732 17.95 12.30 -4.21
CA VAL A 732 18.69 13.29 -3.44
C VAL A 732 18.08 13.42 -2.07
N ASP A 733 18.79 12.93 -1.06
CA ASP A 733 18.27 12.85 0.29
C ASP A 733 18.30 14.20 1.03
N HIS A 734 17.27 14.40 1.81
CA HIS A 734 17.17 15.37 2.87
C HIS A 734 16.71 14.69 4.15
N CYS A 735 17.04 15.22 5.31
CA CYS A 735 16.66 14.63 6.57
C CYS A 735 16.04 15.68 7.50
N THR A 736 14.72 15.61 7.65
CA THR A 736 13.97 16.35 8.66
C THR A 736 13.39 15.34 9.64
N PRO A 737 14.04 15.10 10.81
CA PRO A 737 13.58 14.10 11.76
C PRO A 737 12.19 14.41 12.31
N SER A 738 11.37 13.36 12.48
CA SER A 738 10.09 13.49 13.20
C SER A 738 10.34 13.58 14.70
N PRO A 739 9.72 14.51 15.42
CA PRO A 739 9.78 14.56 16.89
C PRO A 739 8.94 13.48 17.56
N LEU A 740 8.09 12.77 16.81
CA LEU A 740 7.10 11.83 17.32
C LEU A 740 7.51 10.35 17.12
N THR A 741 8.71 10.09 16.59
CA THR A 741 9.20 8.73 16.35
C THR A 741 10.49 8.45 17.11
N THR A 742 10.82 7.18 17.31
CA THR A 742 11.89 6.75 18.23
C THR A 742 13.27 7.29 17.87
N PHE A 743 13.58 7.39 16.58
CA PHE A 743 14.88 7.82 16.06
C PHE A 743 14.76 9.01 15.09
N GLY A 744 13.57 9.59 14.98
CA GLY A 744 13.29 10.63 13.98
C GLY A 744 12.96 10.06 12.59
N GLN A 745 12.78 8.75 12.47
CA GLN A 745 12.44 8.10 11.20
C GLN A 745 10.98 8.40 10.81
N LYS A 746 10.74 8.45 9.49
CA LYS A 746 9.41 8.47 8.86
C LYS A 746 9.28 7.27 7.92
N GLY A 747 8.09 7.00 7.41
CA GLY A 747 7.88 5.97 6.41
C GLY A 747 8.31 6.44 5.02
N SER A 748 8.56 5.51 4.10
CA SER A 748 8.94 5.82 2.71
C SER A 748 8.54 4.69 1.75
N GLY A 749 7.42 4.02 2.03
CA GLY A 749 6.99 2.88 1.23
C GLY A 749 6.19 3.26 -0.01
N GLU A 750 5.54 4.40 -0.02
CA GLU A 750 4.55 4.79 -1.02
C GLU A 750 4.94 6.04 -1.82
N ALA A 751 5.79 6.93 -1.29
CA ALA A 751 6.00 8.28 -1.80
C ALA A 751 6.44 8.32 -3.27
N GLY A 752 7.35 7.46 -3.73
CA GLY A 752 7.75 7.40 -5.15
C GLY A 752 6.59 7.13 -6.12
N TYR A 753 5.57 6.38 -5.67
CA TYR A 753 4.35 6.15 -6.44
C TYR A 753 3.38 7.34 -6.36
N LEU A 754 3.41 8.11 -5.26
CA LEU A 754 2.53 9.26 -5.09
C LEU A 754 2.89 10.42 -6.03
N GLY A 755 4.17 10.72 -6.17
CA GLY A 755 4.65 11.89 -6.93
C GLY A 755 4.93 11.60 -8.40
N GLY A 756 5.38 10.39 -8.72
CA GLY A 756 5.82 10.01 -10.06
C GLY A 756 4.80 10.27 -11.18
N PRO A 757 3.56 9.76 -11.10
CA PRO A 757 2.56 9.92 -12.15
C PRO A 757 2.24 11.39 -12.46
N ALA A 758 2.14 12.22 -11.43
CA ALA A 758 1.86 13.63 -11.59
C ALA A 758 3.02 14.38 -12.27
N ALA A 759 4.27 14.10 -11.88
CA ALA A 759 5.46 14.71 -12.50
C ALA A 759 5.55 14.35 -13.99
N ILE A 760 5.31 13.09 -14.34
CA ILE A 760 5.32 12.62 -15.74
C ILE A 760 4.19 13.30 -16.54
N ALA A 761 2.99 13.35 -15.98
CA ALA A 761 1.85 13.99 -16.63
C ALA A 761 2.09 15.49 -16.84
N ASN A 762 2.70 16.19 -15.88
CA ASN A 762 3.07 17.59 -16.00
C ASN A 762 4.14 17.78 -17.09
N ALA A 763 5.13 16.89 -17.18
CA ALA A 763 6.15 16.93 -18.23
C ALA A 763 5.56 16.74 -19.64
N ILE A 764 4.66 15.78 -19.79
CA ILE A 764 3.96 15.53 -21.07
C ILE A 764 3.10 16.75 -21.46
N ASN A 765 2.37 17.32 -20.51
CA ASN A 765 1.55 18.50 -20.78
C ASN A 765 2.39 19.75 -21.08
N ASP A 766 3.59 19.87 -20.51
CA ASP A 766 4.54 20.90 -20.91
C ASP A 766 5.09 20.64 -22.32
N ALA A 767 5.37 19.39 -22.68
CA ALA A 767 5.78 19.02 -24.05
C ALA A 767 4.70 19.30 -25.11
N LEU A 768 3.41 19.15 -24.74
CA LEU A 768 2.25 19.43 -25.59
C LEU A 768 1.87 20.92 -25.66
N ALA A 769 2.43 21.77 -24.80
CA ALA A 769 2.09 23.21 -24.73
C ALA A 769 2.26 23.96 -26.06
N PRO A 770 3.30 23.72 -26.91
CA PRO A 770 3.43 24.36 -28.21
C PRO A 770 2.29 24.05 -29.19
N LEU A 771 1.61 22.91 -28.99
CA LEU A 771 0.45 22.50 -29.79
C LEU A 771 -0.89 22.99 -29.20
N ASN A 772 -0.86 23.75 -28.11
CA ASN A 772 -2.03 24.08 -27.31
C ASN A 772 -2.91 22.87 -26.97
N ALA A 773 -2.26 21.70 -26.76
CA ALA A 773 -2.91 20.45 -26.46
C ALA A 773 -2.75 20.08 -24.98
N ARG A 774 -3.67 19.24 -24.47
CA ARG A 774 -3.71 18.83 -23.08
C ARG A 774 -4.31 17.45 -22.93
N ILE A 775 -3.82 16.70 -21.93
CA ILE A 775 -4.35 15.40 -21.52
C ILE A 775 -4.28 15.33 -19.98
N ASP A 776 -5.39 15.01 -19.32
CA ASP A 776 -5.51 14.90 -17.87
C ASP A 776 -6.06 13.53 -17.44
N THR A 777 -5.86 12.52 -18.30
CA THR A 777 -6.26 11.13 -18.08
C THR A 777 -5.04 10.22 -18.05
N LEU A 778 -4.90 9.41 -17.02
CA LEU A 778 -3.89 8.34 -16.94
C LEU A 778 -4.50 6.98 -17.33
N PRO A 779 -3.71 6.08 -17.88
CA PRO A 779 -2.35 6.31 -18.41
C PRO A 779 -2.37 7.12 -19.71
N MET A 780 -1.33 7.92 -19.90
CA MET A 780 -1.07 8.65 -21.14
C MET A 780 -0.38 7.72 -22.15
N THR A 781 -1.12 6.72 -22.62
CA THR A 781 -0.59 5.71 -23.56
C THR A 781 -0.15 6.32 -24.89
N HIS A 782 0.67 5.59 -25.66
CA HIS A 782 1.10 6.02 -26.99
C HIS A 782 -0.10 6.39 -27.88
N ASP A 783 -1.15 5.57 -27.87
CA ASP A 783 -2.37 5.83 -28.63
C ASP A 783 -3.08 7.12 -28.16
N ALA A 784 -3.26 7.30 -26.86
CA ALA A 784 -3.89 8.51 -26.32
C ALA A 784 -3.09 9.77 -26.66
N LEU A 785 -1.77 9.71 -26.62
CA LEU A 785 -0.88 10.80 -26.99
C LEU A 785 -0.94 11.06 -28.49
N TRP A 786 -0.89 10.00 -29.32
CA TRP A 786 -1.01 10.12 -30.78
C TRP A 786 -2.33 10.76 -31.20
N GLN A 787 -3.44 10.35 -30.63
CA GLN A 787 -4.76 10.95 -30.87
C GLN A 787 -4.79 12.43 -30.47
N THR A 788 -4.24 12.76 -29.29
CA THR A 788 -4.18 14.14 -28.80
C THR A 788 -3.34 15.04 -29.71
N ILE A 789 -2.15 14.59 -30.09
CA ILE A 789 -1.24 15.32 -30.99
C ILE A 789 -1.85 15.47 -32.39
N SER A 790 -2.41 14.40 -32.96
CA SER A 790 -3.04 14.40 -34.27
C SER A 790 -4.24 15.35 -34.33
N LYS A 791 -5.08 15.37 -33.30
CA LYS A 791 -6.21 16.29 -33.18
C LYS A 791 -5.74 17.75 -33.13
N ALA A 792 -4.70 18.04 -32.36
CA ALA A 792 -4.16 19.37 -32.24
C ALA A 792 -3.54 19.88 -33.55
N ARG A 793 -2.75 19.04 -34.26
CA ARG A 793 -2.16 19.38 -35.58
C ARG A 793 -3.24 19.67 -36.62
N LYS A 794 -4.28 18.80 -36.71
CA LYS A 794 -5.42 19.03 -37.63
C LYS A 794 -6.21 20.31 -37.30
N ALA A 795 -6.30 20.70 -36.04
CA ALA A 795 -6.96 21.95 -35.65
C ALA A 795 -6.13 23.17 -36.07
N ALA A 796 -4.79 23.11 -35.96
CA ALA A 796 -3.89 24.19 -36.40
C ALA A 796 -3.93 24.38 -37.93
N GLU A 797 -3.97 23.27 -38.70
CA GLU A 797 -4.07 23.30 -40.20
C GLU A 797 -5.37 23.96 -40.68
N LYS A 798 -6.47 23.83 -39.93
CA LYS A 798 -7.77 24.46 -40.28
C LYS A 798 -7.83 25.94 -39.96
N GLN A 799 -6.92 26.45 -39.13
CA GLN A 799 -6.82 27.86 -38.74
C GLN A 799 -5.84 28.66 -39.61
N GLN A 800 -4.98 27.98 -40.38
CA GLN A 800 -4.14 28.54 -41.46
C GLN A 800 -4.91 28.54 -42.81
#